data_0c466364bab5dd0d8fdf8d4f9f218be7
#
_entry.id   0c466364bab5dd0d8fdf8d4f9f218be7
#
_cell.length_a   1.000
_cell.length_b   1.000
_cell.length_c   1.000
_cell.angle_alpha   90.00
_cell.angle_beta   90.00
_cell.angle_gamma   90.00
#
_symmetry.space_group_name_H-M   'P 1'
#
loop_
_entity.id
_entity.type
_entity.pdbx_description
1 polymer ?
#
loop_
_entity_poly.entity_id
_entity_poly.type
_entity_poly.pdbx_seq_one_letter_code
_entity_poly.pdbx_strand_id
1 'polypeptide(L)'
;MAGFEEDGAEPKAAGADPQGDPYLRTRFAIPARPATFLRRKRLLGHLDRALATPLTMVNGSAGAGKTLLVADWAAEQEPGVAWFTTEAADQGPGMFWAYLLQALRAAGVPPPSGVGSPADASRVTHTLLARLAADLSARERPVTLVLDEYDQVRDPDIAQQLEFVLHHAGGGLRLILVTRTEPLLPLHRYRAAGQLTEIRGAELAFTPQETAELLALHGLSLPLPAAGALVERTRGWAAGLRLCALAAQESPDPETYLKEFEADRSTVADFLLAEVLKQQSPEVQDLLLRVSVLERLCPELANALTERGDSEPILAGLHRENAFVEDLGHAWYRLHPLFGEILRAHLRVREPGLEPELHLRAAHWFGRSGLLTETLGHGAAAGDWEFTASALVDDLAIGQLFTGLRSDDLVELFSHMGPEAGSPATELVRAARDLSRCDLEHGLAHLREAQRGLAERGAASPADADSVRTDSLHADSVPTDTATDADAPGGAAVPDEAAARLSCALLEASAARLTGSPARAEAAAAEAEKVRGRVPAHLLDKHPELTALLLTHLGSTRLWAGRFEEARAALTPAADCPGGASTALLREDALGRLALIDCLDGWAGRAERKARAAMAETERFGLPRSAGSGIGLLVLAAVAVDRNELNEAQALLDAAAESHPALRDPVREAGRALATARLHLARGDTRGALDAVEPAVTAEVVSPWAAGQSALVASAAHLAEGRPEAAVRLLREVPEDQVACAVEEARARLAAGEPGEAVDLLDRTRPEEHCGPAVTVRATLVRARAAERTGDPAAARRLVARALREARRDRLRRPFLETGSWLRPLLRTGPLQELAGGWLTPGAPPPPAEEAPAVVVEELSGRERDVLRRLAMMMSTEEIGADLYVSVNTVKTHLKSAYRKLGVNRRHDAVRRARELGLL
;
A
#
# COMPACT_ATOMS: atom_id res chain seq x y z
N MET A 1 38.93 -37.04 86.73
CA MET A 1 39.80 -36.12 86.00
C MET A 1 39.91 -36.61 84.56
N ALA A 2 39.19 -36.05 83.68
CA ALA A 2 39.32 -36.30 82.29
C ALA A 2 39.10 -34.96 81.62
N GLY A 3 40.22 -34.46 81.04
CA GLY A 3 40.27 -33.17 80.34
C GLY A 3 39.50 -33.26 78.97
N PHE A 4 38.67 -32.32 78.75
CA PHE A 4 38.13 -32.01 77.42
C PHE A 4 39.12 -31.09 76.69
N GLU A 5 39.68 -31.59 75.60
CA GLU A 5 40.35 -30.75 74.63
C GLU A 5 39.26 -30.14 73.77
N GLU A 6 39.13 -28.84 73.82
CA GLU A 6 38.34 -28.04 72.83
C GLU A 6 39.15 -27.93 71.54
N ASP A 7 38.66 -28.58 70.51
CA ASP A 7 39.15 -28.45 69.15
C ASP A 7 38.59 -27.15 68.59
N GLY A 8 39.32 -26.04 68.80
CA GLY A 8 38.98 -24.69 68.23
C GLY A 8 39.33 -24.60 66.81
N ALA A 9 38.45 -25.07 65.92
CA ALA A 9 38.46 -24.71 64.52
C ALA A 9 38.00 -23.25 64.38
N GLU A 10 38.92 -22.32 64.29
CA GLU A 10 38.63 -20.94 63.84
C GLU A 10 37.82 -21.00 62.52
N PRO A 11 36.70 -20.26 62.41
CA PRO A 11 36.01 -20.13 61.15
C PRO A 11 36.95 -19.38 60.19
N LYS A 12 37.35 -20.05 59.05
CA LYS A 12 38.03 -19.40 57.95
C LYS A 12 37.30 -18.12 57.64
N ALA A 13 37.95 -16.97 57.87
CA ALA A 13 37.44 -15.66 57.50
C ALA A 13 36.94 -15.66 56.05
N ALA A 14 35.67 -15.40 55.84
CA ALA A 14 35.12 -15.14 54.52
C ALA A 14 35.93 -13.99 53.91
N GLY A 15 36.57 -14.20 52.75
CA GLY A 15 37.39 -13.18 52.15
C GLY A 15 36.57 -11.89 51.98
N ALA A 16 37.21 -10.77 52.25
CA ALA A 16 36.69 -9.43 52.08
C ALA A 16 37.14 -8.86 50.73
N ASP A 17 36.41 -7.90 50.17
CA ASP A 17 36.79 -7.16 49.00
C ASP A 17 37.88 -6.14 49.30
N PRO A 18 38.43 -5.40 48.31
CA PRO A 18 39.50 -4.40 48.55
C PRO A 18 39.08 -3.24 49.46
N GLN A 19 37.81 -3.03 49.74
CA GLN A 19 37.30 -2.02 50.66
C GLN A 19 37.13 -2.56 52.10
N GLY A 20 37.28 -3.86 52.25
CA GLY A 20 37.08 -4.57 53.50
C GLY A 20 35.67 -5.11 53.73
N ASP A 21 34.77 -5.01 52.76
CA ASP A 21 33.40 -5.49 52.85
C ASP A 21 33.26 -6.95 52.41
N PRO A 22 32.32 -7.70 52.98
CA PRO A 22 32.12 -9.09 52.62
C PRO A 22 31.55 -9.21 51.21
N TYR A 23 32.07 -10.15 50.39
CA TYR A 23 31.56 -10.40 49.05
C TYR A 23 30.10 -10.81 49.10
N LEU A 24 29.25 -10.16 48.26
CA LEU A 24 27.85 -10.48 48.11
C LEU A 24 27.68 -11.77 47.27
N ARG A 25 27.35 -12.89 47.89
CA ARG A 25 27.24 -14.20 47.25
C ARG A 25 26.20 -14.25 46.18
N THR A 26 25.15 -13.43 46.24
CA THR A 26 24.06 -13.31 45.23
C THR A 26 24.58 -12.90 43.86
N ARG A 27 25.70 -12.18 43.82
CA ARG A 27 26.32 -11.70 42.56
C ARG A 27 27.03 -12.81 41.76
N PHE A 28 27.30 -13.95 42.43
CA PHE A 28 27.94 -15.12 41.83
C PHE A 28 26.93 -16.27 41.56
N ALA A 29 25.68 -16.07 41.92
CA ALA A 29 24.66 -17.07 41.76
C ALA A 29 24.01 -16.92 40.35
N ILE A 30 23.84 -18.03 39.63
CA ILE A 30 23.07 -18.06 38.39
C ILE A 30 21.61 -17.74 38.76
N PRO A 31 20.97 -16.75 38.15
CA PRO A 31 19.60 -16.38 38.45
C PRO A 31 18.60 -17.53 38.26
N ALA A 32 17.68 -17.66 39.22
CA ALA A 32 16.67 -18.71 39.19
C ALA A 32 15.62 -18.46 38.09
N ARG A 33 15.19 -19.52 37.41
CA ARG A 33 14.10 -19.46 36.41
C ARG A 33 12.75 -19.25 37.07
N PRO A 34 11.91 -18.32 36.60
CA PRO A 34 10.52 -18.21 37.04
C PRO A 34 9.71 -19.47 36.67
N ALA A 35 8.64 -19.78 37.43
CA ALA A 35 7.79 -20.93 37.14
C ALA A 35 7.15 -20.91 35.74
N THR A 36 6.87 -19.73 35.19
CA THR A 36 6.30 -19.53 33.87
C THR A 36 7.37 -19.16 32.83
N PHE A 37 8.61 -19.65 32.99
CA PHE A 37 9.69 -19.43 32.04
C PHE A 37 9.54 -20.31 30.81
N LEU A 38 9.53 -19.68 29.61
CA LEU A 38 9.56 -20.42 28.37
C LEU A 38 11.00 -20.71 27.93
N ARG A 39 11.31 -21.98 27.77
CA ARG A 39 12.61 -22.41 27.28
C ARG A 39 12.74 -22.22 25.78
N ARG A 40 13.66 -21.34 25.35
CA ARG A 40 13.81 -20.92 23.96
C ARG A 40 14.86 -21.74 23.22
N LYS A 41 14.50 -22.96 22.77
CA LYS A 41 15.42 -23.93 22.14
C LYS A 41 16.23 -23.34 20.99
N ARG A 42 15.64 -22.43 20.21
CA ARG A 42 16.27 -21.73 19.08
C ARG A 42 17.53 -20.96 19.53
N LEU A 43 17.43 -20.23 20.64
CA LEU A 43 18.51 -19.40 21.18
C LEU A 43 19.53 -20.22 21.96
N LEU A 44 19.09 -21.26 22.64
CA LEU A 44 20.04 -22.18 23.33
C LEU A 44 21.00 -22.82 22.34
N GLY A 45 20.52 -23.24 21.16
CA GLY A 45 21.38 -23.74 20.10
C GLY A 45 22.36 -22.68 19.51
N HIS A 46 22.06 -21.38 19.65
CA HIS A 46 23.03 -20.30 19.35
C HIS A 46 24.11 -20.21 20.42
N LEU A 47 23.75 -20.29 21.70
CA LEU A 47 24.69 -20.28 22.82
C LEU A 47 25.60 -21.52 22.83
N ASP A 48 25.10 -22.69 22.42
CA ASP A 48 25.93 -23.90 22.28
C ASP A 48 27.00 -23.70 21.20
N ARG A 49 26.66 -23.08 20.07
CA ARG A 49 27.64 -22.73 19.03
C ARG A 49 28.63 -21.67 19.49
N ALA A 50 28.18 -20.79 20.40
CA ALA A 50 29.02 -19.74 20.98
C ALA A 50 30.20 -20.29 21.79
N LEU A 51 30.14 -21.52 22.29
CA LEU A 51 31.28 -22.21 22.93
C LEU A 51 32.46 -22.41 21.98
N ALA A 52 32.29 -22.29 20.66
CA ALA A 52 33.37 -22.34 19.69
C ALA A 52 34.15 -21.00 19.56
N THR A 53 33.60 -19.88 20.06
CA THR A 53 34.23 -18.55 19.98
C THR A 53 34.71 -18.08 21.36
N PRO A 54 35.83 -17.31 21.41
CA PRO A 54 36.36 -16.81 22.69
C PRO A 54 35.45 -15.73 23.32
N LEU A 55 34.68 -15.00 22.51
CA LEU A 55 33.79 -13.93 22.95
C LEU A 55 32.38 -14.16 22.43
N THR A 56 31.40 -14.05 23.31
CA THR A 56 29.97 -14.03 22.99
C THR A 56 29.33 -12.80 23.58
N MET A 57 28.52 -12.11 22.81
CA MET A 57 27.78 -10.94 23.26
C MET A 57 26.28 -11.20 23.14
N VAL A 58 25.53 -11.04 24.23
CA VAL A 58 24.06 -11.03 24.26
C VAL A 58 23.60 -9.61 24.56
N ASN A 59 23.18 -8.91 23.52
CA ASN A 59 22.86 -7.48 23.59
C ASN A 59 21.38 -7.23 23.26
N GLY A 60 20.73 -6.38 24.04
CA GLY A 60 19.34 -6.00 23.81
C GLY A 60 18.79 -5.10 24.92
N SER A 61 17.60 -4.52 24.68
CA SER A 61 16.94 -3.59 25.61
C SER A 61 16.67 -4.21 26.99
N ALA A 62 16.31 -3.35 27.96
CA ALA A 62 15.80 -3.80 29.25
C ALA A 62 14.61 -4.74 29.07
N GLY A 63 14.52 -5.80 29.87
CA GLY A 63 13.42 -6.75 29.77
C GLY A 63 13.40 -7.65 28.52
N ALA A 64 14.43 -7.65 27.67
CA ALA A 64 14.51 -8.52 26.49
C ALA A 64 14.74 -10.02 26.82
N GLY A 65 14.95 -10.34 28.09
CA GLY A 65 15.14 -11.73 28.57
C GLY A 65 16.57 -12.26 28.43
N LYS A 66 17.57 -11.39 28.29
CA LYS A 66 19.00 -11.73 28.14
C LYS A 66 19.53 -12.60 29.28
N THR A 67 19.42 -12.07 30.51
CA THR A 67 19.90 -12.72 31.74
C THR A 67 19.27 -14.09 31.92
N LEU A 68 17.94 -14.22 31.78
CA LEU A 68 17.22 -15.50 31.93
C LEU A 68 17.60 -16.50 30.84
N LEU A 69 17.83 -16.06 29.61
CA LEU A 69 18.29 -16.92 28.51
C LEU A 69 19.66 -17.52 28.82
N VAL A 70 20.63 -16.66 29.22
CA VAL A 70 21.99 -17.14 29.53
C VAL A 70 21.99 -17.96 30.81
N ALA A 71 21.16 -17.62 31.83
CA ALA A 71 21.01 -18.40 33.05
C ALA A 71 20.43 -19.79 32.79
N ASP A 72 19.41 -19.89 31.89
CA ASP A 72 18.84 -21.18 31.49
C ASP A 72 19.87 -22.07 30.79
N TRP A 73 20.69 -21.49 29.93
CA TRP A 73 21.77 -22.18 29.28
C TRP A 73 22.88 -22.58 30.24
N ALA A 74 23.34 -21.65 31.11
CA ALA A 74 24.44 -21.87 32.05
C ALA A 74 24.13 -22.95 33.08
N ALA A 75 22.86 -23.08 33.49
CA ALA A 75 22.43 -24.11 34.48
C ALA A 75 22.59 -25.57 33.98
N GLU A 76 22.75 -25.77 32.66
CA GLU A 76 22.92 -27.11 32.06
C GLU A 76 24.37 -27.40 31.63
N GLN A 77 25.30 -26.47 31.84
CA GLN A 77 26.68 -26.67 31.44
C GLN A 77 27.46 -27.47 32.49
N GLU A 78 28.23 -28.46 32.01
CA GLU A 78 29.20 -29.22 32.85
C GLU A 78 30.59 -29.18 32.20
N PRO A 79 31.64 -28.67 32.84
CA PRO A 79 31.67 -28.10 34.21
C PRO A 79 30.93 -26.79 34.33
N GLY A 80 30.53 -26.39 35.56
CA GLY A 80 29.75 -25.20 35.82
C GLY A 80 30.38 -23.91 35.29
N VAL A 81 29.53 -22.93 34.99
CA VAL A 81 29.88 -21.63 34.46
C VAL A 81 30.16 -20.66 35.59
N ALA A 82 31.24 -19.90 35.53
CA ALA A 82 31.49 -18.80 36.45
C ALA A 82 30.55 -17.63 36.11
N TRP A 83 29.79 -17.16 37.08
CA TRP A 83 28.80 -16.09 36.93
C TRP A 83 29.17 -14.90 37.78
N PHE A 84 29.14 -13.70 37.18
CA PHE A 84 29.37 -12.45 37.87
C PHE A 84 28.37 -11.39 37.35
N THR A 85 27.46 -10.98 38.23
CA THR A 85 26.57 -9.84 37.97
C THR A 85 27.26 -8.59 38.42
N THR A 86 27.55 -7.68 37.46
CA THR A 86 28.23 -6.41 37.67
C THR A 86 27.28 -5.34 38.21
N GLU A 87 27.82 -4.40 38.96
CA GLU A 87 27.09 -3.27 39.53
C GLU A 87 27.83 -1.96 39.28
N ALA A 88 27.14 -0.82 39.45
CA ALA A 88 27.72 0.49 39.27
C ALA A 88 28.91 0.77 40.27
N ALA A 89 28.96 0.05 41.36
CA ALA A 89 30.05 0.11 42.32
C ALA A 89 31.38 -0.50 41.81
N ASP A 90 31.37 -1.30 40.71
CA ASP A 90 32.53 -1.99 40.14
C ASP A 90 33.35 -1.10 39.20
N GLN A 91 33.24 0.22 39.26
CA GLN A 91 33.93 1.13 38.35
C GLN A 91 35.46 1.17 38.55
N GLY A 92 35.99 0.72 39.70
CA GLY A 92 37.42 0.62 39.91
C GLY A 92 37.98 -0.71 39.42
N PRO A 93 39.10 -0.74 38.67
CA PRO A 93 39.69 -1.98 38.17
C PRO A 93 39.99 -3.01 39.28
N GLY A 94 40.42 -2.57 40.43
CA GLY A 94 40.69 -3.47 41.54
C GLY A 94 39.46 -4.14 42.14
N MET A 95 38.33 -3.41 42.24
CA MET A 95 37.05 -3.97 42.68
C MET A 95 36.53 -4.98 41.66
N PHE A 96 36.48 -4.59 40.38
CA PHE A 96 36.04 -5.47 39.30
C PHE A 96 36.78 -6.80 39.27
N TRP A 97 38.15 -6.74 39.32
CA TRP A 97 38.96 -7.95 39.28
C TRP A 97 38.87 -8.77 40.56
N ALA A 98 38.68 -8.14 41.71
CA ALA A 98 38.45 -8.88 42.97
C ALA A 98 37.18 -9.73 42.93
N TYR A 99 36.08 -9.13 42.48
CA TYR A 99 34.80 -9.84 42.29
C TYR A 99 34.89 -10.88 41.18
N LEU A 100 35.53 -10.60 40.04
CA LEU A 100 35.73 -11.58 38.95
C LEU A 100 36.54 -12.81 39.45
N LEU A 101 37.63 -12.61 40.20
CA LEU A 101 38.42 -13.71 40.80
C LEU A 101 37.59 -14.52 41.80
N GLN A 102 36.71 -13.85 42.53
CA GLN A 102 35.79 -14.54 43.44
C GLN A 102 34.71 -15.35 42.72
N ALA A 103 34.21 -14.85 41.57
CA ALA A 103 33.30 -15.62 40.71
C ALA A 103 33.96 -16.88 40.15
N LEU A 104 35.21 -16.82 39.74
CA LEU A 104 35.99 -17.98 39.32
C LEU A 104 36.15 -19.01 40.47
N ARG A 105 36.46 -18.54 41.70
CA ARG A 105 36.54 -19.41 42.86
C ARG A 105 35.18 -20.09 43.19
N ALA A 106 34.12 -19.34 43.14
CA ALA A 106 32.78 -19.84 43.41
C ALA A 106 32.35 -20.95 42.38
N ALA A 107 32.85 -20.86 41.15
CA ALA A 107 32.65 -21.88 40.10
C ALA A 107 33.64 -23.05 40.19
N GLY A 108 34.46 -23.14 41.24
CA GLY A 108 35.44 -24.23 41.41
C GLY A 108 36.71 -24.06 40.54
N VAL A 109 36.97 -22.87 40.06
CA VAL A 109 38.14 -22.49 39.25
C VAL A 109 39.03 -21.59 40.11
N PRO A 110 39.82 -22.13 41.05
CA PRO A 110 40.68 -21.30 41.88
C PRO A 110 41.75 -20.63 41.04
N PRO A 111 42.07 -19.34 41.28
CA PRO A 111 43.18 -18.66 40.65
C PRO A 111 44.51 -19.33 41.04
N PRO A 112 45.55 -19.22 40.19
CA PRO A 112 46.86 -19.86 40.44
C PRO A 112 47.49 -19.48 41.78
N SER A 113 48.31 -20.37 42.33
CA SER A 113 49.02 -20.13 43.59
C SER A 113 49.85 -18.86 43.47
N GLY A 114 49.59 -17.87 44.35
CA GLY A 114 50.28 -16.54 44.31
C GLY A 114 49.53 -15.43 43.55
N VAL A 115 48.31 -15.68 43.05
CA VAL A 115 47.37 -14.64 42.59
C VAL A 115 46.37 -14.38 43.73
N GLY A 116 46.68 -13.36 44.55
CA GLY A 116 45.74 -12.85 45.55
C GLY A 116 44.69 -11.93 44.98
N SER A 117 43.66 -11.57 45.78
CA SER A 117 42.74 -10.49 45.39
C SER A 117 43.52 -9.15 45.33
N PRO A 118 43.15 -8.21 44.44
CA PRO A 118 43.70 -6.86 44.47
C PRO A 118 43.58 -6.24 45.85
N ALA A 119 44.66 -5.58 46.34
CA ALA A 119 44.64 -4.92 47.65
C ALA A 119 44.12 -3.48 47.53
N ASP A 120 44.06 -2.92 46.35
CA ASP A 120 43.61 -1.54 46.04
C ASP A 120 42.39 -1.59 45.18
N ALA A 121 41.28 -0.99 45.58
CA ALA A 121 40.02 -0.96 44.86
C ALA A 121 40.12 -0.26 43.49
N SER A 122 41.03 0.69 43.33
CA SER A 122 41.17 1.49 42.10
C SER A 122 42.18 0.92 41.11
N ARG A 123 42.99 -0.08 41.45
CA ARG A 123 44.11 -0.56 40.62
C ARG A 123 44.24 -2.08 40.64
N VAL A 124 44.64 -2.62 39.51
CA VAL A 124 45.12 -3.99 39.36
C VAL A 124 46.54 -3.99 38.75
N THR A 125 47.38 -4.92 39.20
CA THR A 125 48.74 -5.03 38.65
C THR A 125 48.72 -5.84 37.35
N HIS A 126 49.51 -5.43 36.37
CA HIS A 126 49.69 -6.18 35.12
C HIS A 126 50.20 -7.61 35.37
N THR A 127 51.00 -7.81 36.43
CA THR A 127 51.49 -9.14 36.84
C THR A 127 50.34 -10.07 37.23
N LEU A 128 49.29 -9.57 37.92
CA LEU A 128 48.10 -10.35 38.24
C LEU A 128 47.37 -10.80 36.95
N LEU A 129 47.14 -9.89 36.03
CA LEU A 129 46.45 -10.17 34.77
C LEU A 129 47.23 -11.17 33.91
N ALA A 130 48.57 -11.00 33.80
CA ALA A 130 49.43 -11.89 33.04
C ALA A 130 49.46 -13.32 33.63
N ARG A 131 49.53 -13.44 34.99
CA ARG A 131 49.48 -14.75 35.63
C ARG A 131 48.10 -15.44 35.48
N LEU A 132 47.02 -14.66 35.58
CA LEU A 132 45.67 -15.19 35.37
C LEU A 132 45.50 -15.69 33.90
N ALA A 133 45.93 -14.87 32.92
CA ALA A 133 45.87 -15.27 31.51
C ALA A 133 46.71 -16.53 31.23
N ALA A 134 47.94 -16.61 31.76
CA ALA A 134 48.75 -17.81 31.62
C ALA A 134 48.14 -19.08 32.25
N ASP A 135 47.54 -18.96 33.42
CA ASP A 135 46.89 -20.06 34.08
C ASP A 135 45.66 -20.54 33.25
N LEU A 136 44.85 -19.59 32.80
CA LEU A 136 43.71 -19.90 31.94
C LEU A 136 44.12 -20.59 30.64
N SER A 137 45.21 -20.09 30.01
CA SER A 137 45.77 -20.66 28.78
C SER A 137 46.31 -22.08 28.95
N ALA A 138 46.80 -22.42 30.14
CA ALA A 138 47.38 -23.76 30.45
C ALA A 138 46.35 -24.83 30.78
N ARG A 139 45.06 -24.48 30.85
CA ARG A 139 43.99 -25.41 31.26
C ARG A 139 43.56 -26.29 30.07
N GLU A 140 43.38 -27.58 30.33
CA GLU A 140 42.88 -28.55 29.31
C GLU A 140 41.43 -28.25 28.87
N ARG A 141 40.63 -27.66 29.74
CA ARG A 141 39.23 -27.29 29.48
C ARG A 141 39.06 -25.80 29.64
N PRO A 142 38.47 -25.12 28.62
CA PRO A 142 38.20 -23.68 28.73
C PRO A 142 37.27 -23.35 29.90
N VAL A 143 37.55 -22.24 30.53
CA VAL A 143 36.65 -21.69 31.56
C VAL A 143 35.61 -20.81 30.92
N THR A 144 34.34 -21.03 31.16
CA THR A 144 33.29 -20.14 30.71
C THR A 144 32.94 -19.15 31.81
N LEU A 145 33.06 -17.85 31.50
CA LEU A 145 32.73 -16.77 32.41
C LEU A 145 31.58 -15.93 31.80
N VAL A 146 30.53 -15.75 32.58
CA VAL A 146 29.45 -14.84 32.25
C VAL A 146 29.59 -13.56 33.07
N LEU A 147 29.59 -12.42 32.37
CA LEU A 147 29.45 -11.10 32.96
C LEU A 147 28.06 -10.58 32.64
N ASP A 148 27.19 -10.56 33.64
CA ASP A 148 25.83 -10.09 33.52
C ASP A 148 25.73 -8.61 33.91
N GLU A 149 24.82 -7.84 33.25
CA GLU A 149 24.69 -6.38 33.42
C GLU A 149 26.00 -5.60 33.14
N TYR A 150 26.81 -6.06 32.19
CA TYR A 150 28.12 -5.50 31.91
C TYR A 150 28.08 -4.00 31.46
N ASP A 151 26.92 -3.50 31.04
CA ASP A 151 26.68 -2.08 30.74
C ASP A 151 26.86 -1.17 31.99
N GLN A 152 26.89 -1.72 33.18
CA GLN A 152 27.21 -1.00 34.41
C GLN A 152 28.70 -0.64 34.51
N VAL A 153 29.61 -1.37 33.81
CA VAL A 153 31.04 -1.18 33.81
C VAL A 153 31.45 -0.24 32.67
N ARG A 154 31.77 1.01 32.99
CA ARG A 154 32.09 2.07 32.00
C ARG A 154 33.57 2.48 32.00
N ASP A 155 34.40 1.87 32.84
CA ASP A 155 35.84 2.20 32.93
C ASP A 155 36.59 1.59 31.73
N PRO A 156 37.27 2.41 30.89
CA PRO A 156 38.04 1.95 29.75
C PRO A 156 39.23 1.07 30.14
N ASP A 157 39.79 1.24 31.32
CA ASP A 157 40.94 0.45 31.80
C ASP A 157 40.49 -1.00 32.05
N ILE A 158 39.30 -1.21 32.60
CA ILE A 158 38.71 -2.55 32.80
C ILE A 158 38.51 -3.24 31.42
N ALA A 159 38.01 -2.52 30.43
CA ALA A 159 37.84 -3.07 29.08
C ALA A 159 39.17 -3.49 28.43
N GLN A 160 40.20 -2.67 28.54
CA GLN A 160 41.56 -2.99 28.05
C GLN A 160 42.17 -4.19 28.78
N GLN A 161 42.03 -4.23 30.11
CA GLN A 161 42.51 -5.35 30.94
C GLN A 161 41.76 -6.67 30.60
N LEU A 162 40.46 -6.60 30.38
CA LEU A 162 39.65 -7.75 30.00
C LEU A 162 40.03 -8.25 28.60
N GLU A 163 40.25 -7.33 27.64
CA GLU A 163 40.80 -7.66 26.31
C GLU A 163 42.15 -8.34 26.40
N PHE A 164 43.05 -7.82 27.24
CA PHE A 164 44.36 -8.39 27.47
C PHE A 164 44.26 -9.83 27.97
N VAL A 165 43.44 -10.08 29.01
CA VAL A 165 43.27 -11.44 29.54
C VAL A 165 42.61 -12.38 28.51
N LEU A 166 41.59 -11.93 27.82
CA LEU A 166 40.89 -12.72 26.80
C LEU A 166 41.83 -13.11 25.65
N HIS A 167 42.64 -12.17 25.18
CA HIS A 167 43.63 -12.40 24.10
C HIS A 167 44.71 -13.39 24.53
N HIS A 168 45.30 -13.22 25.72
CA HIS A 168 46.41 -14.04 26.21
C HIS A 168 45.98 -15.38 26.85
N ALA A 169 44.71 -15.56 27.14
CA ALA A 169 44.17 -16.83 27.58
C ALA A 169 44.11 -17.90 26.46
N GLY A 170 44.36 -17.51 25.19
CA GLY A 170 44.57 -18.43 24.07
C GLY A 170 43.50 -19.50 23.83
N GLY A 171 42.25 -19.19 24.13
CA GLY A 171 41.13 -20.15 24.02
C GLY A 171 40.80 -20.88 25.32
N GLY A 172 41.59 -20.67 26.39
CA GLY A 172 41.31 -21.20 27.76
C GLY A 172 40.24 -20.39 28.51
N LEU A 173 39.82 -19.23 27.97
CA LEU A 173 38.70 -18.44 28.50
C LEU A 173 37.64 -18.27 27.40
N ARG A 174 36.41 -18.46 27.77
CA ARG A 174 35.22 -18.13 26.99
C ARG A 174 34.39 -17.13 27.74
N LEU A 175 34.31 -15.93 27.18
CA LEU A 175 33.65 -14.81 27.82
C LEU A 175 32.26 -14.60 27.19
N ILE A 176 31.23 -14.58 28.02
CA ILE A 176 29.89 -14.23 27.62
C ILE A 176 29.51 -12.92 28.30
N LEU A 177 29.26 -11.88 27.50
CA LEU A 177 28.83 -10.56 27.96
C LEU A 177 27.33 -10.43 27.77
N VAL A 178 26.60 -10.18 28.84
CA VAL A 178 25.19 -9.83 28.83
C VAL A 178 25.09 -8.33 29.09
N THR A 179 24.64 -7.57 28.14
CA THR A 179 24.72 -6.12 28.17
C THR A 179 23.53 -5.45 27.47
N ARG A 180 23.26 -4.18 27.83
CA ARG A 180 22.30 -3.32 27.12
C ARG A 180 22.97 -2.50 26.02
N THR A 181 24.26 -2.18 26.19
CA THR A 181 25.03 -1.34 25.28
C THR A 181 26.17 -2.11 24.63
N GLU A 182 26.76 -1.62 23.58
CA GLU A 182 28.01 -2.18 23.06
C GLU A 182 29.15 -1.90 24.05
N PRO A 183 29.87 -2.94 24.49
CA PRO A 183 30.97 -2.78 25.40
C PRO A 183 32.15 -2.07 24.72
N LEU A 184 33.02 -1.42 25.54
CA LEU A 184 34.22 -0.71 25.05
C LEU A 184 35.34 -1.65 24.55
N LEU A 185 35.01 -2.91 24.24
CA LEU A 185 35.94 -3.86 23.65
C LEU A 185 36.05 -3.64 22.12
N PRO A 186 37.20 -3.97 21.50
CA PRO A 186 37.40 -3.83 20.06
C PRO A 186 36.62 -4.90 19.22
N LEU A 187 35.31 -4.90 19.33
CA LEU A 187 34.44 -5.92 18.74
C LEU A 187 34.66 -6.09 17.22
N HIS A 188 35.01 -5.02 16.51
CA HIS A 188 35.33 -5.07 15.08
C HIS A 188 36.48 -6.04 14.75
N ARG A 189 37.47 -6.18 15.65
CA ARG A 189 38.57 -7.14 15.46
C ARG A 189 38.09 -8.57 15.63
N TYR A 190 37.29 -8.83 16.66
CA TYR A 190 36.71 -10.17 16.91
C TYR A 190 35.74 -10.57 15.78
N ARG A 191 34.93 -9.61 15.27
CA ARG A 191 34.07 -9.85 14.11
C ARG A 191 34.88 -10.22 12.86
N ALA A 192 35.92 -9.45 12.55
CA ALA A 192 36.78 -9.70 11.38
C ALA A 192 37.49 -11.05 11.46
N ALA A 193 37.85 -11.51 12.67
CA ALA A 193 38.53 -12.79 12.93
C ALA A 193 37.54 -13.97 13.03
N GLY A 194 36.25 -13.77 12.98
CA GLY A 194 35.24 -14.83 13.23
C GLY A 194 35.25 -15.37 14.66
N GLN A 195 35.70 -14.58 15.62
CA GLN A 195 35.90 -14.95 17.02
C GLN A 195 34.81 -14.35 17.95
N LEU A 196 33.76 -13.80 17.37
CA LEU A 196 32.64 -13.22 18.09
C LEU A 196 31.32 -13.90 17.68
N THR A 197 30.59 -14.37 18.67
CA THR A 197 29.18 -14.74 18.51
C THR A 197 28.31 -13.65 19.09
N GLU A 198 27.29 -13.23 18.34
CA GLU A 198 26.38 -12.17 18.78
C GLU A 198 24.94 -12.68 18.77
N ILE A 199 24.19 -12.36 19.82
CA ILE A 199 22.73 -12.50 19.90
C ILE A 199 22.19 -11.10 20.21
N ARG A 200 21.47 -10.52 19.25
CA ARG A 200 20.99 -9.15 19.34
C ARG A 200 19.48 -9.06 19.60
N GLY A 201 18.98 -7.87 19.83
CA GLY A 201 17.56 -7.63 20.16
C GLY A 201 16.58 -8.28 19.19
N ALA A 202 16.85 -8.25 17.88
CA ALA A 202 15.99 -8.89 16.87
C ALA A 202 15.92 -10.43 17.02
N GLU A 203 17.02 -11.06 17.41
CA GLU A 203 17.06 -12.51 17.66
C GLU A 203 16.45 -12.88 19.01
N LEU A 204 16.54 -11.95 19.99
CA LEU A 204 15.91 -12.08 21.31
C LEU A 204 14.39 -11.89 21.25
N ALA A 205 13.84 -11.31 20.20
CA ALA A 205 12.40 -11.14 20.04
C ALA A 205 11.66 -12.49 20.02
N PHE A 206 10.52 -12.55 20.69
CA PHE A 206 9.65 -13.73 20.68
C PHE A 206 8.98 -13.88 19.31
N THR A 207 8.93 -15.09 18.80
CA THR A 207 8.11 -15.42 17.63
C THR A 207 6.64 -15.60 18.03
N PRO A 208 5.67 -15.56 17.07
CA PRO A 208 4.27 -15.85 17.37
C PRO A 208 4.06 -17.19 18.06
N GLN A 209 4.84 -18.23 17.69
CA GLN A 209 4.79 -19.55 18.32
C GLN A 209 5.29 -19.49 19.76
N GLU A 210 6.48 -18.90 20.00
CA GLU A 210 7.03 -18.72 21.34
C GLU A 210 6.08 -17.89 22.23
N THR A 211 5.38 -16.90 21.65
CA THR A 211 4.38 -16.08 22.35
C THR A 211 3.17 -16.91 22.76
N ALA A 212 2.61 -17.73 21.86
CA ALA A 212 1.50 -18.61 22.18
C ALA A 212 1.88 -19.63 23.26
N GLU A 213 3.09 -20.19 23.22
CA GLU A 213 3.62 -21.09 24.24
C GLU A 213 3.80 -20.38 25.60
N LEU A 214 4.31 -19.14 25.62
CA LEU A 214 4.43 -18.34 26.84
C LEU A 214 3.06 -18.08 27.47
N LEU A 215 2.07 -17.67 26.67
CA LEU A 215 0.70 -17.45 27.14
C LEU A 215 0.08 -18.73 27.69
N ALA A 216 0.33 -19.88 27.06
CA ALA A 216 -0.13 -21.17 27.55
C ALA A 216 0.45 -21.54 28.93
N LEU A 217 1.73 -21.19 29.22
CA LEU A 217 2.32 -21.35 30.55
C LEU A 217 1.63 -20.46 31.60
N HIS A 218 1.00 -19.38 31.19
CA HIS A 218 0.16 -18.53 32.04
C HIS A 218 -1.30 -18.96 32.08
N GLY A 219 -1.67 -20.13 31.48
CA GLY A 219 -3.04 -20.62 31.42
C GLY A 219 -3.95 -19.89 30.42
N LEU A 220 -3.37 -19.16 29.48
CA LEU A 220 -4.05 -18.38 28.45
C LEU A 220 -3.93 -19.07 27.09
N SER A 221 -5.03 -19.18 26.34
CA SER A 221 -5.02 -19.76 24.99
C SER A 221 -5.28 -18.65 23.97
N LEU A 222 -4.32 -18.40 23.09
CA LEU A 222 -4.46 -17.40 22.02
C LEU A 222 -4.19 -18.05 20.66
N PRO A 223 -5.08 -17.89 19.66
CA PRO A 223 -4.84 -18.38 18.31
C PRO A 223 -3.58 -17.75 17.68
N LEU A 224 -2.87 -18.50 16.84
CA LEU A 224 -1.60 -18.05 16.24
C LEU A 224 -1.67 -16.69 15.51
N PRO A 225 -2.74 -16.37 14.76
CA PRO A 225 -2.87 -15.03 14.17
C PRO A 225 -2.95 -13.90 15.19
N ALA A 226 -3.67 -14.11 16.30
CA ALA A 226 -3.77 -13.14 17.38
C ALA A 226 -2.45 -13.02 18.18
N ALA A 227 -1.74 -14.13 18.37
CA ALA A 227 -0.37 -14.11 18.91
C ALA A 227 0.58 -13.34 17.98
N GLY A 228 0.41 -13.44 16.66
CA GLY A 228 1.14 -12.65 15.66
C GLY A 228 0.89 -11.15 15.81
N ALA A 229 -0.36 -10.74 15.96
CA ALA A 229 -0.72 -9.33 16.17
C ALA A 229 -0.14 -8.78 17.50
N LEU A 230 -0.15 -9.58 18.55
CA LEU A 230 0.48 -9.21 19.84
C LEU A 230 2.00 -9.08 19.70
N VAL A 231 2.66 -9.95 18.93
CA VAL A 231 4.10 -9.86 18.62
C VAL A 231 4.41 -8.60 17.80
N GLU A 232 3.60 -8.27 16.81
CA GLU A 232 3.78 -7.02 16.02
C GLU A 232 3.72 -5.79 16.92
N ARG A 233 2.75 -5.73 17.82
CA ARG A 233 2.55 -4.62 18.76
C ARG A 233 3.67 -4.52 19.82
N THR A 234 4.10 -5.66 20.38
CA THR A 234 5.17 -5.73 21.40
C THR A 234 6.56 -5.86 20.79
N ARG A 235 6.69 -5.99 19.48
CA ARG A 235 7.94 -6.37 18.78
C ARG A 235 8.59 -7.64 19.37
N GLY A 236 7.78 -8.52 19.98
CA GLY A 236 8.26 -9.73 20.65
C GLY A 236 9.07 -9.45 21.92
N TRP A 237 8.91 -8.31 22.56
CA TRP A 237 9.61 -7.94 23.79
C TRP A 237 9.16 -8.81 24.97
N ALA A 238 10.12 -9.58 25.55
CA ALA A 238 9.85 -10.61 26.53
C ALA A 238 9.12 -10.11 27.79
N ALA A 239 9.57 -8.99 28.38
CA ALA A 239 8.94 -8.41 29.57
C ALA A 239 7.54 -7.90 29.25
N GLY A 240 7.35 -7.25 28.10
CA GLY A 240 6.04 -6.78 27.65
C GLY A 240 5.03 -7.93 27.48
N LEU A 241 5.42 -9.00 26.80
CA LEU A 241 4.57 -10.17 26.63
C LEU A 241 4.19 -10.84 27.96
N ARG A 242 5.16 -10.93 28.89
CA ARG A 242 4.91 -11.49 30.22
C ARG A 242 3.97 -10.61 31.06
N LEU A 243 4.18 -9.29 31.03
CA LEU A 243 3.31 -8.35 31.75
C LEU A 243 1.90 -8.32 31.15
N CYS A 244 1.76 -8.42 29.81
CA CYS A 244 0.48 -8.62 29.15
C CYS A 244 -0.21 -9.90 29.62
N ALA A 245 0.54 -11.01 29.73
CA ALA A 245 0.00 -12.29 30.21
C ALA A 245 -0.51 -12.19 31.66
N LEU A 246 0.25 -11.56 32.55
CA LEU A 246 -0.15 -11.38 33.96
C LEU A 246 -1.39 -10.48 34.07
N ALA A 247 -1.44 -9.37 33.35
CA ALA A 247 -2.59 -8.48 33.34
C ALA A 247 -3.85 -9.15 32.75
N ALA A 248 -3.68 -9.98 31.72
CA ALA A 248 -4.78 -10.74 31.12
C ALA A 248 -5.37 -11.76 32.08
N GLN A 249 -4.57 -12.38 32.98
CA GLN A 249 -5.06 -13.32 34.01
C GLN A 249 -6.03 -12.66 35.01
N GLU A 250 -5.90 -11.35 35.23
CA GLU A 250 -6.77 -10.56 36.10
C GLU A 250 -8.04 -10.07 35.43
N SER A 251 -8.12 -10.19 34.09
CA SER A 251 -9.28 -9.75 33.29
C SER A 251 -10.40 -10.78 33.27
N PRO A 252 -11.67 -10.36 33.33
CA PRO A 252 -12.82 -11.25 33.15
C PRO A 252 -12.87 -11.95 31.79
N ASP A 253 -12.32 -11.31 30.74
CA ASP A 253 -12.18 -11.84 29.39
C ASP A 253 -10.74 -11.62 28.90
N PRO A 254 -9.85 -12.59 29.19
CA PRO A 254 -8.44 -12.48 28.84
C PRO A 254 -8.18 -12.41 27.34
N GLU A 255 -9.02 -13.06 26.53
CA GLU A 255 -8.81 -13.11 25.06
C GLU A 255 -9.11 -11.75 24.41
N THR A 256 -10.22 -11.11 24.78
CA THR A 256 -10.57 -9.76 24.33
C THR A 256 -9.55 -8.74 24.86
N TYR A 257 -9.15 -8.87 26.14
CA TYR A 257 -8.12 -8.00 26.72
C TYR A 257 -6.79 -8.05 25.92
N LEU A 258 -6.32 -9.24 25.54
CA LEU A 258 -5.08 -9.36 24.76
C LEU A 258 -5.21 -8.85 23.31
N LYS A 259 -6.41 -8.87 22.73
CA LYS A 259 -6.68 -8.31 21.41
C LYS A 259 -6.76 -6.78 21.44
N GLU A 260 -7.33 -6.22 22.49
CA GLU A 260 -7.59 -4.79 22.67
C GLU A 260 -6.62 -4.13 23.66
N PHE A 261 -5.50 -4.78 23.95
CA PHE A 261 -4.55 -4.34 24.96
C PHE A 261 -4.16 -2.87 24.80
N GLU A 262 -4.48 -2.04 25.80
CA GLU A 262 -4.07 -0.64 25.92
C GLU A 262 -2.84 -0.54 26.85
N ALA A 263 -1.72 -0.06 26.31
CA ALA A 263 -0.45 -0.05 27.02
C ALA A 263 -0.40 0.97 28.17
N ASP A 264 -1.19 2.03 28.11
CA ASP A 264 -1.12 3.19 29.02
C ASP A 264 -1.62 2.96 30.44
N ARG A 265 -2.47 1.94 30.65
CA ARG A 265 -3.08 1.62 31.96
C ARG A 265 -2.60 0.30 32.56
N SER A 266 -1.39 -0.11 32.23
CA SER A 266 -0.89 -1.43 32.59
C SER A 266 0.40 -1.38 33.38
N THR A 267 0.74 -2.49 34.05
CA THR A 267 2.05 -2.72 34.68
C THR A 267 3.23 -2.60 33.70
N VAL A 268 2.96 -2.66 32.39
CA VAL A 268 3.93 -2.40 31.33
C VAL A 268 4.35 -0.92 31.31
N ALA A 269 3.36 -0.02 31.48
CA ALA A 269 3.63 1.42 31.58
C ALA A 269 4.54 1.73 32.78
N ASP A 270 4.20 1.19 33.95
CA ASP A 270 5.00 1.40 35.18
C ASP A 270 6.43 0.92 34.99
N PHE A 271 6.63 -0.24 34.37
CA PHE A 271 7.95 -0.79 34.10
C PHE A 271 8.75 0.12 33.15
N LEU A 272 8.19 0.52 32.01
CA LEU A 272 8.90 1.34 31.02
C LEU A 272 9.19 2.76 31.55
N LEU A 273 8.28 3.35 32.30
CA LEU A 273 8.49 4.65 32.94
C LEU A 273 9.57 4.58 34.02
N ALA A 274 9.63 3.53 34.81
CA ALA A 274 10.61 3.36 35.87
C ALA A 274 12.00 2.98 35.34
N GLU A 275 12.06 1.97 34.46
CA GLU A 275 13.32 1.34 34.05
C GLU A 275 13.97 1.99 32.82
N VAL A 276 13.20 2.78 32.05
CA VAL A 276 13.72 3.41 30.84
C VAL A 276 13.69 4.93 30.97
N LEU A 277 12.50 5.53 31.15
CA LEU A 277 12.35 6.97 31.12
C LEU A 277 13.02 7.67 32.32
N LYS A 278 12.76 7.21 33.56
CA LYS A 278 13.31 7.84 34.78
C LYS A 278 14.82 7.74 34.91
N GLN A 279 15.45 6.82 34.18
CA GLN A 279 16.91 6.70 34.15
C GLN A 279 17.58 7.71 33.21
N GLN A 280 16.82 8.39 32.39
CA GLN A 280 17.31 9.41 31.46
C GLN A 280 17.39 10.78 32.13
N SER A 281 18.23 11.66 31.61
CA SER A 281 18.29 13.06 32.08
C SER A 281 16.97 13.78 31.81
N PRO A 282 16.62 14.84 32.52
CA PRO A 282 15.38 15.61 32.32
C PRO A 282 15.24 16.10 30.87
N GLU A 283 16.34 16.49 30.22
CA GLU A 283 16.37 16.96 28.84
C GLU A 283 16.02 15.85 27.85
N VAL A 284 16.52 14.62 28.10
CA VAL A 284 16.22 13.43 27.28
C VAL A 284 14.79 12.98 27.52
N GLN A 285 14.30 13.05 28.77
CA GLN A 285 12.90 12.76 29.10
C GLN A 285 11.95 13.71 28.35
N ASP A 286 12.21 15.01 28.32
CA ASP A 286 11.42 16.00 27.60
C ASP A 286 11.41 15.72 26.09
N LEU A 287 12.58 15.43 25.51
CA LEU A 287 12.69 15.07 24.09
C LEU A 287 11.83 13.82 23.79
N LEU A 288 11.98 12.74 24.55
CA LEU A 288 11.24 11.49 24.34
C LEU A 288 9.72 11.69 24.45
N LEU A 289 9.26 12.50 25.40
CA LEU A 289 7.86 12.83 25.56
C LEU A 289 7.33 13.59 24.33
N ARG A 290 8.03 14.63 23.87
CA ARG A 290 7.59 15.46 22.74
C ARG A 290 7.63 14.72 21.42
N VAL A 291 8.66 13.88 21.17
CA VAL A 291 8.73 13.11 19.92
C VAL A 291 7.83 11.86 19.91
N SER A 292 7.16 11.55 21.01
CA SER A 292 6.28 10.38 21.11
C SER A 292 5.06 10.42 20.16
N VAL A 293 4.70 11.62 19.68
CA VAL A 293 3.62 11.82 18.71
C VAL A 293 4.00 11.38 17.29
N LEU A 294 5.28 11.05 17.05
CA LEU A 294 5.81 10.69 15.74
C LEU A 294 5.92 9.18 15.58
N GLU A 295 5.56 8.65 14.41
CA GLU A 295 5.82 7.25 14.05
C GLU A 295 7.28 6.99 13.69
N ARG A 296 7.90 7.98 13.03
CA ARG A 296 9.32 8.02 12.69
C ARG A 296 9.84 9.43 12.85
N LEU A 297 11.09 9.58 13.24
CA LEU A 297 11.70 10.87 13.53
C LEU A 297 13.13 10.94 13.00
N CYS A 298 13.53 12.13 12.62
CA CYS A 298 14.93 12.46 12.36
C CYS A 298 15.36 13.59 13.31
N PRO A 299 16.67 13.85 13.46
CA PRO A 299 17.16 14.89 14.36
C PRO A 299 16.55 16.28 14.09
N GLU A 300 16.39 16.66 12.82
CA GLU A 300 15.83 17.96 12.42
C GLU A 300 14.35 18.07 12.82
N LEU A 301 13.57 17.01 12.65
CA LEU A 301 12.17 16.97 13.07
C LEU A 301 12.06 17.00 14.61
N ALA A 302 12.90 16.24 15.31
CA ALA A 302 12.97 16.28 16.77
C ALA A 302 13.35 17.66 17.30
N ASN A 303 14.30 18.33 16.65
CA ASN A 303 14.66 19.71 16.96
C ASN A 303 13.49 20.68 16.75
N ALA A 304 12.71 20.48 15.67
CA ALA A 304 11.55 21.32 15.39
C ALA A 304 10.44 21.18 16.45
N LEU A 305 10.22 19.96 16.97
CA LEU A 305 9.21 19.71 18.01
C LEU A 305 9.66 20.21 19.39
N THR A 306 10.94 20.08 19.70
CA THR A 306 11.50 20.40 21.03
C THR A 306 12.09 21.81 21.13
N GLU A 307 12.19 22.54 19.99
CA GLU A 307 12.91 23.84 19.88
C GLU A 307 14.38 23.77 20.34
N ARG A 308 15.00 22.61 20.11
CA ARG A 308 16.42 22.33 20.47
C ARG A 308 17.28 22.26 19.22
N GLY A 309 18.60 22.10 19.40
CA GLY A 309 19.55 21.91 18.31
C GLY A 309 20.47 20.70 18.51
N ASP A 310 20.21 19.87 19.54
CA ASP A 310 21.10 18.78 19.99
C ASP A 310 20.45 17.40 19.99
N SER A 311 19.37 17.22 19.22
CA SER A 311 18.63 15.94 19.17
C SER A 311 19.45 14.80 18.55
N GLU A 312 20.38 15.07 17.62
CA GLU A 312 21.18 14.04 16.97
C GLU A 312 22.04 13.23 17.95
N PRO A 313 22.92 13.84 18.80
CA PRO A 313 23.70 13.07 19.75
C PRO A 313 22.85 12.36 20.80
N ILE A 314 21.67 12.90 21.15
CA ILE A 314 20.73 12.28 22.10
C ILE A 314 20.13 11.01 21.47
N LEU A 315 19.59 11.10 20.26
CA LEU A 315 18.98 9.95 19.56
C LEU A 315 20.01 8.85 19.29
N ALA A 316 21.21 9.22 18.85
CA ALA A 316 22.31 8.29 18.66
C ALA A 316 22.75 7.63 19.98
N GLY A 317 22.71 8.38 21.10
CA GLY A 317 22.95 7.86 22.43
C GLY A 317 21.91 6.85 22.86
N LEU A 318 20.63 7.19 22.77
CA LEU A 318 19.50 6.33 23.10
C LEU A 318 19.50 5.02 22.30
N HIS A 319 19.81 5.11 21.01
CA HIS A 319 19.96 3.93 20.17
C HIS A 319 21.09 3.02 20.67
N ARG A 320 22.29 3.56 20.94
CA ARG A 320 23.43 2.79 21.46
C ARG A 320 23.14 2.15 22.82
N GLU A 321 22.34 2.78 23.65
CA GLU A 321 21.89 2.27 24.94
C GLU A 321 20.72 1.28 24.85
N ASN A 322 20.25 0.95 23.64
CA ASN A 322 19.03 0.15 23.41
C ASN A 322 17.83 0.65 24.25
N ALA A 323 17.70 1.97 24.36
CA ALA A 323 16.64 2.63 25.14
C ALA A 323 15.30 2.71 24.37
N PHE A 324 14.90 1.62 23.72
CA PHE A 324 13.68 1.52 22.92
C PHE A 324 13.60 2.50 21.73
N VAL A 325 14.78 2.92 21.22
CA VAL A 325 14.94 3.71 20.00
C VAL A 325 15.64 2.86 18.95
N GLU A 326 14.96 2.62 17.83
CA GLU A 326 15.44 1.85 16.68
C GLU A 326 16.03 2.80 15.65
N ASP A 327 17.20 2.50 15.08
CA ASP A 327 17.76 3.17 13.91
C ASP A 327 17.19 2.53 12.64
N LEU A 328 16.54 3.33 11.79
CA LEU A 328 15.99 2.92 10.50
C LEU A 328 16.95 3.15 9.34
N GLY A 329 18.14 3.69 9.63
CA GLY A 329 19.11 4.12 8.63
C GLY A 329 18.86 5.56 8.13
N HIS A 330 19.91 6.17 7.50
CA HIS A 330 19.84 7.54 6.95
C HIS A 330 19.37 8.61 7.95
N ALA A 331 19.81 8.51 9.20
CA ALA A 331 19.43 9.39 10.31
C ALA A 331 17.93 9.36 10.68
N TRP A 332 17.19 8.34 10.26
CA TRP A 332 15.82 8.13 10.72
C TRP A 332 15.79 7.14 11.88
N TYR A 333 14.99 7.47 12.87
CA TYR A 333 14.77 6.68 14.09
C TYR A 333 13.29 6.40 14.28
N ARG A 334 12.99 5.42 15.12
CA ARG A 334 11.64 5.10 15.55
C ARG A 334 11.63 4.70 17.03
N LEU A 335 10.66 5.20 17.77
CA LEU A 335 10.39 4.69 19.11
C LEU A 335 9.73 3.30 19.02
N HIS A 336 10.05 2.43 19.97
CA HIS A 336 9.31 1.18 20.10
C HIS A 336 7.81 1.48 20.29
N PRO A 337 6.88 0.82 19.58
CA PRO A 337 5.46 1.19 19.57
C PRO A 337 4.86 1.35 20.96
N LEU A 338 5.01 0.34 21.83
CA LEU A 338 4.50 0.39 23.20
C LEU A 338 5.12 1.53 24.02
N PHE A 339 6.40 1.80 23.84
CA PHE A 339 7.07 2.90 24.54
C PHE A 339 6.53 4.25 24.08
N GLY A 340 6.34 4.42 22.76
CA GLY A 340 5.72 5.62 22.19
C GLY A 340 4.29 5.85 22.70
N GLU A 341 3.46 4.80 22.75
CA GLU A 341 2.09 4.88 23.30
C GLU A 341 2.10 5.34 24.76
N ILE A 342 2.95 4.76 25.60
CA ILE A 342 3.05 5.08 27.03
C ILE A 342 3.58 6.50 27.24
N LEU A 343 4.60 6.91 26.47
CA LEU A 343 5.12 8.28 26.53
C LEU A 343 4.05 9.31 26.15
N ARG A 344 3.25 9.02 25.11
CA ARG A 344 2.14 9.87 24.68
C ARG A 344 1.05 9.98 25.73
N ALA A 345 0.67 8.86 26.34
CA ALA A 345 -0.27 8.87 27.47
C ALA A 345 0.27 9.68 28.67
N HIS A 346 1.57 9.51 28.96
CA HIS A 346 2.23 10.26 30.03
C HIS A 346 2.32 11.77 29.71
N LEU A 347 2.58 12.13 28.45
CA LEU A 347 2.56 13.51 27.97
C LEU A 347 1.19 14.17 28.19
N ARG A 348 0.08 13.47 27.84
CA ARG A 348 -1.29 13.96 28.05
C ARG A 348 -1.61 14.29 29.51
N VAL A 349 -1.05 13.47 30.43
CA VAL A 349 -1.25 13.68 31.88
C VAL A 349 -0.37 14.82 32.39
N ARG A 350 0.89 14.89 31.94
CA ARG A 350 1.87 15.86 32.44
C ARG A 350 1.64 17.27 31.87
N GLU A 351 1.33 17.36 30.60
CA GLU A 351 1.17 18.61 29.85
C GLU A 351 -0.12 18.55 28.99
N PRO A 352 -1.29 18.67 29.62
CA PRO A 352 -2.57 18.64 28.91
C PRO A 352 -2.63 19.75 27.85
N GLY A 353 -2.88 19.38 26.60
CA GLY A 353 -3.01 20.31 25.47
C GLY A 353 -1.74 20.51 24.63
N LEU A 354 -0.59 20.00 25.05
CA LEU A 354 0.64 20.10 24.25
C LEU A 354 0.62 19.18 23.02
N GLU A 355 -0.05 18.03 23.08
CA GLU A 355 -0.07 17.05 21.98
C GLU A 355 -0.55 17.64 20.64
N PRO A 356 -1.68 18.39 20.57
CA PRO A 356 -2.10 19.04 19.33
C PRO A 356 -1.07 20.04 18.79
N GLU A 357 -0.39 20.79 19.64
CA GLU A 357 0.64 21.73 19.24
C GLU A 357 1.86 21.00 18.63
N LEU A 358 2.28 19.88 19.24
CA LEU A 358 3.36 19.06 18.69
C LEU A 358 2.98 18.45 17.32
N HIS A 359 1.74 18.01 17.18
CA HIS A 359 1.25 17.56 15.88
C HIS A 359 1.26 18.70 14.85
N LEU A 360 0.88 19.91 15.22
CA LEU A 360 0.91 21.06 14.31
C LEU A 360 2.34 21.42 13.90
N ARG A 361 3.31 21.43 14.84
CA ARG A 361 4.72 21.63 14.54
C ARG A 361 5.26 20.55 13.58
N ALA A 362 4.90 19.29 13.83
CA ALA A 362 5.25 18.18 12.93
C ALA A 362 4.64 18.37 11.54
N ALA A 363 3.37 18.72 11.45
CA ALA A 363 2.68 18.99 10.19
C ALA A 363 3.36 20.10 9.38
N HIS A 364 3.74 21.19 10.02
CA HIS A 364 4.48 22.27 9.37
C HIS A 364 5.88 21.82 8.89
N TRP A 365 6.58 21.00 9.67
CA TRP A 365 7.89 20.48 9.26
C TRP A 365 7.75 19.53 8.07
N PHE A 366 6.82 18.60 8.10
CA PHE A 366 6.56 17.66 7.00
C PHE A 366 6.10 18.38 5.73
N GLY A 367 5.25 19.42 5.86
CA GLY A 367 4.81 20.25 4.75
C GLY A 367 5.97 20.93 4.02
N ARG A 368 6.91 21.52 4.78
CA ARG A 368 8.15 22.11 4.20
C ARG A 368 9.05 21.06 3.57
N SER A 369 9.02 19.82 4.06
CA SER A 369 9.79 18.70 3.52
C SER A 369 9.11 18.01 2.33
N GLY A 370 7.92 18.44 1.90
CA GLY A 370 7.17 17.87 0.79
C GLY A 370 6.53 16.51 1.06
N LEU A 371 6.38 16.13 2.32
CA LEU A 371 5.80 14.85 2.77
C LEU A 371 4.32 15.02 3.10
N LEU A 372 3.48 15.08 2.06
CA LEU A 372 2.07 15.42 2.17
C LEU A 372 1.28 14.46 3.09
N THR A 373 1.50 13.16 2.99
CA THR A 373 0.75 12.16 3.79
C THR A 373 0.89 12.41 5.29
N GLU A 374 2.12 12.61 5.73
CA GLU A 374 2.46 12.91 7.12
C GLU A 374 1.93 14.29 7.53
N THR A 375 2.01 15.28 6.63
CA THR A 375 1.45 16.63 6.83
C THR A 375 -0.05 16.56 7.14
N LEU A 376 -0.81 15.83 6.32
CA LEU A 376 -2.26 15.71 6.49
C LEU A 376 -2.60 14.92 7.76
N GLY A 377 -1.91 13.81 8.02
CA GLY A 377 -2.12 13.00 9.22
C GLY A 377 -1.89 13.78 10.51
N HIS A 378 -0.79 14.53 10.58
CA HIS A 378 -0.47 15.35 11.75
C HIS A 378 -1.34 16.60 11.86
N GLY A 379 -1.71 17.25 10.76
CA GLY A 379 -2.64 18.37 10.76
C GLY A 379 -4.03 17.97 11.27
N ALA A 380 -4.54 16.83 10.84
CA ALA A 380 -5.79 16.26 11.31
C ALA A 380 -5.72 15.87 12.81
N ALA A 381 -4.61 15.27 13.25
CA ALA A 381 -4.39 14.93 14.65
C ALA A 381 -4.29 16.18 15.56
N ALA A 382 -3.80 17.28 15.01
CA ALA A 382 -3.82 18.59 15.69
C ALA A 382 -5.22 19.21 15.75
N GLY A 383 -6.17 18.74 14.93
CA GLY A 383 -7.49 19.35 14.76
C GLY A 383 -7.47 20.63 13.92
N ASP A 384 -6.34 20.95 13.29
CA ASP A 384 -6.22 22.14 12.41
C ASP A 384 -6.62 21.79 10.98
N TRP A 385 -7.94 21.79 10.77
CA TRP A 385 -8.53 21.46 9.47
C TRP A 385 -8.32 22.54 8.40
N GLU A 386 -8.14 23.80 8.82
CA GLU A 386 -7.82 24.91 7.92
C GLU A 386 -6.43 24.70 7.29
N PHE A 387 -5.43 24.41 8.10
CA PHE A 387 -4.09 24.08 7.63
C PHE A 387 -4.10 22.80 6.81
N THR A 388 -4.79 21.75 7.29
CA THR A 388 -4.81 20.43 6.64
C THR A 388 -5.43 20.49 5.25
N ALA A 389 -6.56 21.18 5.11
CA ALA A 389 -7.21 21.38 3.82
C ALA A 389 -6.38 22.27 2.88
N SER A 390 -5.77 23.35 3.41
CA SER A 390 -4.87 24.19 2.63
C SER A 390 -3.67 23.40 2.11
N ALA A 391 -3.05 22.57 2.94
CA ALA A 391 -1.92 21.72 2.52
C ALA A 391 -2.28 20.77 1.36
N LEU A 392 -3.48 20.17 1.38
CA LEU A 392 -3.95 19.31 0.29
C LEU A 392 -4.18 20.11 -1.01
N VAL A 393 -4.78 21.29 -0.90
CA VAL A 393 -5.10 22.17 -2.05
C VAL A 393 -3.82 22.78 -2.63
N ASP A 394 -2.92 23.28 -1.78
CA ASP A 394 -1.67 23.94 -2.20
C ASP A 394 -0.70 22.95 -2.85
N ASP A 395 -0.68 21.68 -2.40
CA ASP A 395 0.06 20.59 -3.06
C ASP A 395 -0.63 20.09 -4.35
N LEU A 396 -1.81 20.60 -4.70
CA LEU A 396 -2.63 20.12 -5.82
C LEU A 396 -3.10 18.68 -5.71
N ALA A 397 -3.07 18.10 -4.53
CA ALA A 397 -3.40 16.69 -4.32
C ALA A 397 -4.92 16.40 -4.25
N ILE A 398 -5.78 17.38 -4.46
CA ILE A 398 -7.25 17.23 -4.39
C ILE A 398 -7.78 16.19 -5.39
N GLY A 399 -7.08 15.99 -6.51
CA GLY A 399 -7.39 14.96 -7.50
C GLY A 399 -7.33 13.54 -6.97
N GLN A 400 -6.56 13.30 -5.90
CA GLN A 400 -6.43 11.97 -5.27
C GLN A 400 -7.72 11.48 -4.62
N LEU A 401 -8.66 12.38 -4.30
CA LEU A 401 -10.01 12.02 -3.84
C LEU A 401 -10.84 11.29 -4.90
N PHE A 402 -10.43 11.36 -6.18
CA PHE A 402 -11.11 10.74 -7.32
C PHE A 402 -10.35 9.55 -7.95
N THR A 403 -9.11 9.30 -7.56
CA THR A 403 -8.21 8.36 -8.25
C THR A 403 -8.02 7.00 -7.60
N GLY A 404 -8.74 6.68 -6.56
CA GLY A 404 -9.02 5.32 -6.10
C GLY A 404 -7.99 4.66 -5.16
N LEU A 405 -6.68 4.94 -5.21
CA LEU A 405 -5.71 4.24 -4.35
C LEU A 405 -5.64 4.78 -2.92
N ARG A 406 -5.91 6.06 -2.74
CA ARG A 406 -5.96 6.74 -1.44
C ARG A 406 -7.24 7.52 -1.22
N SER A 407 -8.21 7.41 -2.14
CA SER A 407 -9.45 8.14 -2.05
C SER A 407 -10.21 7.80 -0.78
N ASP A 408 -10.29 6.53 -0.42
CA ASP A 408 -11.00 6.07 0.77
C ASP A 408 -10.32 6.59 2.06
N ASP A 409 -8.98 6.52 2.14
CA ASP A 409 -8.21 7.03 3.29
C ASP A 409 -8.37 8.54 3.44
N LEU A 410 -8.30 9.31 2.34
CA LEU A 410 -8.48 10.77 2.37
C LEU A 410 -9.93 11.14 2.69
N VAL A 411 -10.89 10.44 2.11
CA VAL A 411 -12.32 10.64 2.40
C VAL A 411 -12.62 10.34 3.86
N GLU A 412 -12.02 9.30 4.44
CA GLU A 412 -12.16 8.97 5.86
C GLU A 412 -11.49 10.04 6.73
N LEU A 413 -10.25 10.43 6.42
CA LEU A 413 -9.52 11.48 7.13
C LEU A 413 -10.37 12.76 7.25
N PHE A 414 -10.82 13.28 6.11
CA PHE A 414 -11.62 14.51 6.07
C PHE A 414 -13.09 14.33 6.50
N SER A 415 -13.54 13.10 6.79
CA SER A 415 -14.86 12.88 7.39
C SER A 415 -14.96 13.40 8.82
N HIS A 416 -13.82 13.53 9.50
CA HIS A 416 -13.70 14.07 10.85
C HIS A 416 -13.64 15.60 10.90
N MET A 417 -13.56 16.27 9.74
CA MET A 417 -13.55 17.74 9.65
C MET A 417 -14.91 18.33 10.04
N GLY A 418 -14.95 19.04 11.16
CA GLY A 418 -16.15 19.67 11.69
C GLY A 418 -16.68 20.81 10.82
N PRO A 419 -17.91 21.23 11.04
CA PRO A 419 -18.55 22.32 10.27
C PRO A 419 -17.96 23.72 10.56
N GLU A 420 -17.19 23.87 11.63
CA GLU A 420 -16.56 25.11 12.05
C GLU A 420 -15.44 25.58 11.13
N ALA A 421 -14.81 24.69 10.38
CA ALA A 421 -13.79 25.02 9.40
C ALA A 421 -14.46 25.60 8.14
N GLY A 422 -14.30 26.89 7.85
CA GLY A 422 -15.04 27.61 6.83
C GLY A 422 -14.19 28.32 5.77
N SER A 423 -12.90 27.93 5.59
CA SER A 423 -12.05 28.51 4.56
C SER A 423 -12.39 28.00 3.14
N PRO A 424 -12.00 28.71 2.07
CA PRO A 424 -12.16 28.20 0.72
C PRO A 424 -11.51 26.83 0.50
N ALA A 425 -10.38 26.53 1.15
CA ALA A 425 -9.71 25.24 1.04
C ALA A 425 -10.55 24.11 1.67
N THR A 426 -11.12 24.34 2.86
CA THR A 426 -12.00 23.36 3.53
C THR A 426 -13.26 23.11 2.72
N GLU A 427 -13.84 24.16 2.13
CA GLU A 427 -15.00 24.04 1.24
C GLU A 427 -14.68 23.29 -0.06
N LEU A 428 -13.49 23.49 -0.65
CA LEU A 428 -13.02 22.70 -1.80
C LEU A 428 -12.87 21.21 -1.45
N VAL A 429 -12.33 20.91 -0.27
CA VAL A 429 -12.18 19.51 0.18
C VAL A 429 -13.54 18.86 0.44
N ARG A 430 -14.50 19.57 1.05
CA ARG A 430 -15.88 19.08 1.19
C ARG A 430 -16.53 18.83 -0.15
N ALA A 431 -16.43 19.80 -1.08
CA ALA A 431 -16.94 19.66 -2.42
C ALA A 431 -16.34 18.45 -3.15
N ALA A 432 -15.01 18.25 -3.05
CA ALA A 432 -14.33 17.12 -3.66
C ALA A 432 -14.80 15.78 -3.08
N ARG A 433 -14.92 15.68 -1.76
CA ARG A 433 -15.42 14.51 -1.05
C ARG A 433 -16.85 14.14 -1.48
N ASP A 434 -17.75 15.15 -1.53
CA ASP A 434 -19.14 14.91 -1.86
C ASP A 434 -19.30 14.56 -3.34
N LEU A 435 -18.59 15.24 -4.26
CA LEU A 435 -18.58 14.93 -5.68
C LEU A 435 -17.96 13.55 -5.97
N SER A 436 -16.93 13.13 -5.24
CA SER A 436 -16.35 11.79 -5.39
C SER A 436 -17.34 10.67 -5.01
N ARG A 437 -18.26 10.97 -4.10
CA ARG A 437 -19.38 10.12 -3.71
C ARG A 437 -20.64 10.30 -4.57
N CYS A 438 -20.56 11.14 -5.63
CA CYS A 438 -21.67 11.50 -6.49
C CYS A 438 -22.84 12.22 -5.77
N ASP A 439 -22.57 12.83 -4.62
CA ASP A 439 -23.49 13.75 -3.97
C ASP A 439 -23.37 15.13 -4.63
N LEU A 440 -24.14 15.31 -5.68
CA LEU A 440 -24.09 16.54 -6.50
C LEU A 440 -24.65 17.77 -5.77
N GLU A 441 -25.66 17.59 -4.94
CA GLU A 441 -26.36 18.70 -4.26
C GLU A 441 -25.42 19.37 -3.24
N HIS A 442 -24.87 18.59 -2.32
CA HIS A 442 -23.94 19.09 -1.31
C HIS A 442 -22.62 19.54 -1.94
N GLY A 443 -22.09 18.76 -2.88
CA GLY A 443 -20.86 19.11 -3.59
C GLY A 443 -20.93 20.46 -4.31
N LEU A 444 -22.04 20.75 -4.99
CA LEU A 444 -22.28 22.05 -5.64
C LEU A 444 -22.48 23.18 -4.61
N ALA A 445 -23.09 22.93 -3.47
CA ALA A 445 -23.26 23.93 -2.43
C ALA A 445 -21.89 24.36 -1.86
N HIS A 446 -21.04 23.40 -1.49
CA HIS A 446 -19.68 23.66 -1.02
C HIS A 446 -18.81 24.32 -2.07
N LEU A 447 -18.93 23.91 -3.34
CA LEU A 447 -18.17 24.52 -4.44
C LEU A 447 -18.51 26.00 -4.65
N ARG A 448 -19.80 26.38 -4.56
CA ARG A 448 -20.22 27.79 -4.62
C ARG A 448 -19.69 28.61 -3.45
N GLU A 449 -19.64 28.00 -2.25
CA GLU A 449 -19.09 28.66 -1.07
C GLU A 449 -17.60 28.92 -1.24
N ALA A 450 -16.84 27.89 -1.71
CA ALA A 450 -15.42 28.03 -2.02
C ALA A 450 -15.16 29.14 -3.05
N GLN A 451 -15.96 29.18 -4.13
CA GLN A 451 -15.86 30.23 -5.16
C GLN A 451 -16.09 31.64 -4.60
N ARG A 452 -17.10 31.78 -3.71
CA ARG A 452 -17.39 33.05 -3.05
C ARG A 452 -16.21 33.51 -2.19
N GLY A 453 -15.69 32.61 -1.33
CA GLY A 453 -14.54 32.93 -0.50
C GLY A 453 -13.26 33.24 -1.28
N LEU A 454 -13.02 32.59 -2.44
CA LEU A 454 -11.91 32.92 -3.33
C LEU A 454 -12.11 34.29 -4.00
N ALA A 455 -13.33 34.66 -4.38
CA ALA A 455 -13.64 35.97 -4.97
C ALA A 455 -13.47 37.11 -3.97
N GLU A 456 -13.89 36.91 -2.72
CA GLU A 456 -13.74 37.89 -1.61
C GLU A 456 -12.27 38.14 -1.29
N ARG A 457 -11.42 37.10 -1.25
CA ARG A 457 -9.97 37.22 -1.06
C ARG A 457 -9.31 37.96 -2.21
N GLY A 458 -9.72 37.71 -3.45
CA GLY A 458 -9.21 38.41 -4.64
C GLY A 458 -9.64 39.87 -4.74
N ALA A 459 -10.72 40.26 -4.07
CA ALA A 459 -11.23 41.65 -4.00
C ALA A 459 -10.61 42.46 -2.85
N ALA A 460 -10.10 41.79 -1.80
CA ALA A 460 -9.39 42.45 -0.71
C ALA A 460 -8.06 43.01 -1.21
N SER A 461 -7.89 44.33 -1.12
CA SER A 461 -6.70 45.06 -1.63
C SER A 461 -5.45 44.67 -0.82
N PRO A 462 -4.24 44.71 -1.44
CA PRO A 462 -2.99 44.38 -0.74
C PRO A 462 -2.69 45.23 0.53
N ALA A 463 -3.40 46.34 0.71
CA ALA A 463 -3.25 47.22 1.87
C ALA A 463 -3.85 46.67 3.19
N ASP A 464 -4.80 45.73 3.11
CA ASP A 464 -5.44 45.15 4.31
C ASP A 464 -4.74 43.88 4.82
N ALA A 465 -3.89 43.27 4.00
CA ALA A 465 -3.16 42.05 4.38
C ALA A 465 -1.99 42.31 5.36
N ASP A 466 -1.48 43.57 5.42
CA ASP A 466 -0.41 43.96 6.36
C ASP A 466 -0.92 44.34 7.76
N SER A 467 -2.20 44.64 7.93
CA SER A 467 -2.75 45.03 9.24
C SER A 467 -3.04 43.85 10.19
N VAL A 468 -3.21 42.63 9.67
CA VAL A 468 -3.43 41.40 10.47
C VAL A 468 -2.11 40.77 10.91
N ARG A 469 -0.98 41.20 10.32
CA ARG A 469 0.36 40.67 10.65
C ARG A 469 1.05 41.31 11.86
N THR A 470 0.52 42.37 12.45
CA THR A 470 1.22 43.15 13.48
C THR A 470 0.93 42.77 14.92
N ASP A 471 -0.03 41.85 15.21
CA ASP A 471 -0.42 41.56 16.60
C ASP A 471 0.20 40.26 17.20
N SER A 472 1.14 39.59 16.52
CA SER A 472 1.71 38.33 17.02
C SER A 472 3.25 38.27 17.18
N LEU A 473 3.98 39.37 17.07
CA LEU A 473 5.44 39.38 17.27
C LEU A 473 5.90 40.58 18.10
N HIS A 474 5.81 40.47 19.39
CA HIS A 474 6.65 41.22 20.33
C HIS A 474 7.35 40.24 21.27
N ALA A 475 8.58 39.86 20.94
CA ALA A 475 9.59 39.45 21.89
C ALA A 475 11.00 39.71 21.26
N ASP A 476 11.63 40.68 21.84
CA ASP A 476 13.03 41.09 21.86
C ASP A 476 14.05 40.39 20.96
N SER A 477 14.62 41.13 20.01
CA SER A 477 15.83 40.81 19.27
C SER A 477 16.94 41.77 19.61
N VAL A 478 18.07 41.21 20.07
CA VAL A 478 19.39 41.87 20.20
C VAL A 478 20.11 41.69 18.85
N PRO A 479 20.75 42.71 18.26
CA PRO A 479 21.43 42.58 17.00
C PRO A 479 22.88 42.10 17.17
N THR A 480 23.34 41.13 16.37
CA THR A 480 24.76 40.93 16.08
C THR A 480 24.97 40.79 14.58
N ASP A 481 25.73 41.79 14.05
CA ASP A 481 26.31 41.81 12.72
C ASP A 481 27.22 40.60 12.48
N THR A 482 27.07 39.92 11.39
CA THR A 482 28.14 39.58 10.40
C THR A 482 27.52 38.89 9.19
N ALA A 483 27.76 39.50 8.03
CA ALA A 483 27.35 39.02 6.72
C ALA A 483 28.19 37.82 6.25
N THR A 484 27.53 36.80 5.66
CA THR A 484 28.00 36.16 4.42
C THR A 484 26.79 35.53 3.71
N ASP A 485 26.62 35.92 2.44
CA ASP A 485 25.67 35.41 1.49
C ASP A 485 25.80 33.89 1.29
N ALA A 486 24.70 33.14 1.40
CA ALA A 486 24.35 32.02 0.53
C ALA A 486 22.93 31.56 0.83
N ASP A 487 22.05 31.69 -0.15
CA ASP A 487 20.78 31.00 -0.38
C ASP A 487 19.91 30.67 0.87
N ALA A 488 19.05 31.60 1.23
CA ALA A 488 17.87 31.32 2.03
C ALA A 488 16.71 30.91 1.06
N PRO A 489 16.15 29.70 1.14
CA PRO A 489 14.87 29.44 0.48
C PRO A 489 13.73 30.03 1.31
N GLY A 490 13.09 31.04 0.70
CA GLY A 490 11.70 31.30 0.70
C GLY A 490 10.94 31.45 2.00
N GLY A 491 10.45 32.69 2.18
CA GLY A 491 9.41 33.07 3.11
C GLY A 491 8.18 32.18 3.03
N ALA A 492 7.38 32.17 4.10
CA ALA A 492 6.09 31.53 4.20
C ALA A 492 5.24 31.88 2.98
N ALA A 493 4.97 30.88 2.13
CA ALA A 493 4.15 31.03 0.96
C ALA A 493 2.73 31.46 1.39
N VAL A 494 2.29 32.60 0.88
CA VAL A 494 0.87 32.95 0.83
C VAL A 494 0.16 31.79 0.15
N PRO A 495 -0.98 31.26 0.67
CA PRO A 495 -1.73 30.20 0.02
C PRO A 495 -1.88 30.53 -1.46
N ASP A 496 -1.43 29.64 -2.34
CA ASP A 496 -1.34 29.95 -3.75
C ASP A 496 -2.77 29.98 -4.31
N GLU A 497 -3.31 31.17 -4.48
CA GLU A 497 -4.65 31.40 -5.04
C GLU A 497 -4.81 30.66 -6.39
N ALA A 498 -3.71 30.41 -7.11
CA ALA A 498 -3.70 29.67 -8.35
C ALA A 498 -3.99 28.17 -8.14
N ALA A 499 -3.44 27.55 -7.10
CA ALA A 499 -3.71 26.14 -6.77
C ALA A 499 -5.17 25.93 -6.37
N ALA A 500 -5.71 26.83 -5.54
CA ALA A 500 -7.11 26.77 -5.13
C ALA A 500 -8.07 27.02 -6.31
N ARG A 501 -7.77 27.95 -7.20
CA ARG A 501 -8.55 28.20 -8.43
C ARG A 501 -8.47 27.04 -9.43
N LEU A 502 -7.32 26.39 -9.57
CA LEU A 502 -7.18 25.21 -10.40
C LEU A 502 -7.98 24.05 -9.84
N SER A 503 -7.94 23.83 -8.51
CA SER A 503 -8.75 22.83 -7.81
C SER A 503 -10.25 23.12 -7.97
N CYS A 504 -10.66 24.38 -7.87
CA CYS A 504 -12.04 24.81 -8.11
C CYS A 504 -12.48 24.50 -9.56
N ALA A 505 -11.65 24.80 -10.56
CA ALA A 505 -11.95 24.49 -11.95
C ALA A 505 -12.07 22.98 -12.21
N LEU A 506 -11.23 22.15 -11.57
CA LEU A 506 -11.33 20.69 -11.64
C LEU A 506 -12.68 20.19 -11.09
N LEU A 507 -13.10 20.70 -9.92
CA LEU A 507 -14.36 20.31 -9.29
C LEU A 507 -15.59 20.78 -10.10
N GLU A 508 -15.50 21.97 -10.71
CA GLU A 508 -16.52 22.45 -11.66
C GLU A 508 -16.63 21.54 -12.89
N ALA A 509 -15.51 21.07 -13.44
CA ALA A 509 -15.50 20.13 -14.55
C ALA A 509 -16.11 18.77 -14.15
N SER A 510 -15.84 18.30 -12.92
CA SER A 510 -16.44 17.09 -12.35
C SER A 510 -17.96 17.24 -12.19
N ALA A 511 -18.42 18.33 -11.61
CA ALA A 511 -19.84 18.64 -11.48
C ALA A 511 -20.53 18.78 -12.86
N ALA A 512 -19.88 19.42 -13.82
CA ALA A 512 -20.35 19.53 -15.20
C ALA A 512 -20.52 18.16 -15.89
N ARG A 513 -19.61 17.22 -15.62
CA ARG A 513 -19.73 15.84 -16.09
C ARG A 513 -20.98 15.18 -15.51
N LEU A 514 -21.20 15.28 -14.21
CA LEU A 514 -22.34 14.64 -13.53
C LEU A 514 -23.69 15.25 -13.92
N THR A 515 -23.71 16.54 -14.22
CA THR A 515 -24.91 17.24 -14.70
C THR A 515 -25.11 17.16 -16.20
N GLY A 516 -24.13 16.65 -16.95
CA GLY A 516 -24.18 16.62 -18.42
C GLY A 516 -24.18 18.02 -19.05
N SER A 517 -23.38 18.95 -18.50
CA SER A 517 -23.30 20.36 -18.92
C SER A 517 -22.01 20.70 -19.67
N PRO A 518 -22.00 20.69 -21.02
CA PRO A 518 -20.79 21.00 -21.79
C PRO A 518 -20.30 22.44 -21.60
N ALA A 519 -21.21 23.39 -21.47
CA ALA A 519 -20.86 24.80 -21.30
C ALA A 519 -20.09 25.05 -19.99
N ARG A 520 -20.52 24.40 -18.88
CA ARG A 520 -19.81 24.48 -17.60
C ARG A 520 -18.43 23.83 -17.67
N ALA A 521 -18.31 22.65 -18.31
CA ALA A 521 -17.02 21.98 -18.47
C ALA A 521 -16.03 22.81 -19.31
N GLU A 522 -16.49 23.47 -20.36
CA GLU A 522 -15.66 24.35 -21.20
C GLU A 522 -15.22 25.60 -20.46
N ALA A 523 -16.11 26.21 -19.67
CA ALA A 523 -15.77 27.34 -18.83
C ALA A 523 -14.72 26.95 -17.76
N ALA A 524 -14.90 25.79 -17.13
CA ALA A 524 -13.96 25.24 -16.16
C ALA A 524 -12.58 24.95 -16.79
N ALA A 525 -12.54 24.35 -17.98
CA ALA A 525 -11.29 24.07 -18.68
C ALA A 525 -10.58 25.38 -19.11
N ALA A 526 -11.32 26.39 -19.55
CA ALA A 526 -10.76 27.69 -19.88
C ALA A 526 -10.19 28.42 -18.66
N GLU A 527 -10.83 28.30 -17.51
CA GLU A 527 -10.31 28.87 -16.26
C GLU A 527 -9.06 28.13 -15.78
N ALA A 528 -9.07 26.80 -15.84
CA ALA A 528 -7.90 25.98 -15.54
C ALA A 528 -6.68 26.39 -16.38
N GLU A 529 -6.85 26.60 -17.67
CA GLU A 529 -5.76 27.01 -18.58
C GLU A 529 -5.22 28.40 -18.24
N LYS A 530 -6.07 29.36 -17.84
CA LYS A 530 -5.64 30.70 -17.42
C LYS A 530 -4.76 30.66 -16.18
N VAL A 531 -5.08 29.79 -15.20
CA VAL A 531 -4.36 29.74 -13.92
C VAL A 531 -3.16 28.80 -13.96
N ARG A 532 -3.14 27.83 -14.87
CA ARG A 532 -2.07 26.84 -15.02
C ARG A 532 -0.67 27.44 -15.14
N GLY A 533 -0.54 28.54 -15.89
CA GLY A 533 0.74 29.22 -16.07
C GLY A 533 1.28 29.93 -14.82
N ARG A 534 0.47 30.03 -13.77
CA ARG A 534 0.84 30.60 -12.46
C ARG A 534 1.23 29.53 -11.44
N VAL A 535 0.90 28.28 -11.71
CA VAL A 535 1.22 27.13 -10.85
C VAL A 535 2.63 26.64 -11.17
N PRO A 536 3.48 26.37 -10.17
CA PRO A 536 4.81 25.83 -10.37
C PRO A 536 4.78 24.48 -11.14
N ALA A 537 5.62 24.35 -12.18
CA ALA A 537 5.63 23.18 -13.04
C ALA A 537 5.88 21.87 -12.27
N HIS A 538 6.73 21.88 -11.25
CA HIS A 538 7.03 20.69 -10.45
C HIS A 538 5.81 20.14 -9.71
N LEU A 539 4.84 20.98 -9.30
CA LEU A 539 3.59 20.54 -8.69
C LEU A 539 2.67 19.88 -9.73
N LEU A 540 2.60 20.44 -10.93
CA LEU A 540 1.83 19.83 -12.03
C LEU A 540 2.44 18.48 -12.46
N ASP A 541 3.76 18.36 -12.47
CA ASP A 541 4.47 17.12 -12.80
C ASP A 541 4.29 16.06 -11.69
N LYS A 542 4.18 16.49 -10.43
CA LYS A 542 3.90 15.63 -9.28
C LYS A 542 2.48 15.03 -9.35
N HIS A 543 1.52 15.77 -9.91
CA HIS A 543 0.10 15.43 -9.98
C HIS A 543 -0.44 15.31 -11.42
N PRO A 544 0.04 14.33 -12.21
CA PRO A 544 -0.42 14.15 -13.60
C PRO A 544 -1.92 13.79 -13.69
N GLU A 545 -2.50 13.29 -12.60
CA GLU A 545 -3.93 13.00 -12.49
C GLU A 545 -4.83 14.22 -12.68
N LEU A 546 -4.40 15.41 -12.30
CA LEU A 546 -5.20 16.64 -12.44
C LEU A 546 -5.54 16.94 -13.91
N THR A 547 -4.52 16.91 -14.76
CA THR A 547 -4.70 17.15 -16.20
C THR A 547 -5.57 16.04 -16.81
N ALA A 548 -5.33 14.79 -16.43
CA ALA A 548 -6.11 13.65 -16.91
C ALA A 548 -7.57 13.71 -16.47
N LEU A 549 -7.85 14.09 -15.22
CA LEU A 549 -9.21 14.31 -14.70
C LEU A 549 -9.94 15.39 -15.49
N LEU A 550 -9.33 16.57 -15.62
CA LEU A 550 -9.91 17.69 -16.34
C LEU A 550 -10.26 17.31 -17.79
N LEU A 551 -9.32 16.66 -18.50
CA LEU A 551 -9.51 16.22 -19.88
C LEU A 551 -10.58 15.12 -19.99
N THR A 552 -10.65 14.21 -19.02
CA THR A 552 -11.67 13.17 -18.99
C THR A 552 -13.06 13.75 -18.75
N HIS A 553 -13.20 14.70 -17.84
CA HIS A 553 -14.47 15.38 -17.58
C HIS A 553 -14.94 16.21 -18.79
N LEU A 554 -14.03 17.00 -19.39
CA LEU A 554 -14.30 17.74 -20.61
C LEU A 554 -14.67 16.83 -21.78
N GLY A 555 -13.90 15.75 -21.99
CA GLY A 555 -14.17 14.77 -23.03
C GLY A 555 -15.51 14.05 -22.83
N SER A 556 -15.88 13.75 -21.58
CA SER A 556 -17.16 13.16 -21.24
C SER A 556 -18.34 14.07 -21.60
N THR A 557 -18.27 15.35 -21.25
CA THR A 557 -19.35 16.32 -21.55
C THR A 557 -19.47 16.61 -23.06
N ARG A 558 -18.34 16.64 -23.78
CA ARG A 558 -18.35 16.74 -25.26
C ARG A 558 -18.91 15.49 -25.90
N LEU A 559 -18.60 14.31 -25.40
CA LEU A 559 -19.23 13.05 -25.83
C LEU A 559 -20.74 13.11 -25.58
N TRP A 560 -21.18 13.57 -24.41
CA TRP A 560 -22.61 13.73 -24.12
C TRP A 560 -23.30 14.65 -25.10
N ALA A 561 -22.65 15.76 -25.48
CA ALA A 561 -23.16 16.72 -26.48
C ALA A 561 -23.09 16.22 -27.93
N GLY A 562 -22.59 15.02 -28.20
CA GLY A 562 -22.45 14.46 -29.55
C GLY A 562 -21.24 15.02 -30.34
N ARG A 563 -20.34 15.80 -29.70
CA ARG A 563 -19.14 16.37 -30.34
C ARG A 563 -17.99 15.35 -30.27
N PHE A 564 -18.08 14.29 -31.08
CA PHE A 564 -17.20 13.11 -30.96
C PHE A 564 -15.73 13.43 -31.24
N GLU A 565 -15.44 14.24 -32.26
CA GLU A 565 -14.04 14.61 -32.58
C GLU A 565 -13.38 15.44 -31.50
N GLU A 566 -14.11 16.38 -30.90
CA GLU A 566 -13.63 17.17 -29.78
C GLU A 566 -13.50 16.33 -28.51
N ALA A 567 -14.40 15.34 -28.32
CA ALA A 567 -14.29 14.38 -27.22
C ALA A 567 -13.06 13.49 -27.39
N ARG A 568 -12.76 13.00 -28.62
CA ARG A 568 -11.55 12.23 -28.91
C ARG A 568 -10.28 13.05 -28.63
N ALA A 569 -10.27 14.32 -29.03
CA ALA A 569 -9.13 15.21 -28.80
C ALA A 569 -8.83 15.41 -27.31
N ALA A 570 -9.84 15.43 -26.44
CA ALA A 570 -9.66 15.54 -24.99
C ALA A 570 -9.33 14.20 -24.33
N LEU A 571 -10.00 13.10 -24.74
CA LEU A 571 -9.86 11.80 -24.09
C LEU A 571 -8.57 11.05 -24.47
N THR A 572 -8.01 11.30 -25.67
CA THR A 572 -6.78 10.60 -26.10
C THR A 572 -5.59 10.92 -25.20
N PRO A 573 -5.24 12.21 -24.93
CA PRO A 573 -4.16 12.49 -24.00
C PRO A 573 -4.46 12.04 -22.55
N ALA A 574 -5.73 11.99 -22.14
CA ALA A 574 -6.09 11.43 -20.83
C ALA A 574 -5.84 9.91 -20.76
N ALA A 575 -6.12 9.18 -21.85
CA ALA A 575 -5.83 7.75 -21.96
C ALA A 575 -4.33 7.43 -22.01
N ASP A 576 -3.50 8.35 -22.50
CA ASP A 576 -2.04 8.23 -22.59
C ASP A 576 -1.32 8.87 -21.39
N CYS A 577 -2.06 9.32 -20.37
CA CYS A 577 -1.50 10.00 -19.21
C CYS A 577 -0.42 9.15 -18.53
N PRO A 578 0.77 9.71 -18.23
CA PRO A 578 1.80 9.03 -17.47
C PRO A 578 1.36 8.84 -16.00
N GLY A 579 2.00 7.92 -15.32
CA GLY A 579 1.72 7.64 -13.92
C GLY A 579 1.25 6.19 -13.73
N GLY A 580 1.66 5.58 -12.64
CA GLY A 580 1.40 4.17 -12.35
C GLY A 580 -0.07 3.86 -12.03
N ALA A 581 -0.27 3.32 -10.85
CA ALA A 581 -1.60 2.97 -10.34
C ALA A 581 -2.50 4.19 -10.09
N SER A 582 -1.92 5.36 -9.74
CA SER A 582 -2.68 6.59 -9.42
C SER A 582 -3.53 7.13 -10.58
N THR A 583 -3.13 6.88 -11.82
CA THR A 583 -3.84 7.32 -13.02
C THR A 583 -4.53 6.18 -13.79
N ALA A 584 -4.47 4.95 -13.27
CA ALA A 584 -5.01 3.77 -13.96
C ALA A 584 -6.54 3.86 -14.19
N LEU A 585 -7.30 4.31 -13.20
CA LEU A 585 -8.75 4.48 -13.32
C LEU A 585 -9.13 5.57 -14.32
N LEU A 586 -8.31 6.63 -14.44
CA LEU A 586 -8.54 7.70 -15.41
C LEU A 586 -8.29 7.20 -16.82
N ARG A 587 -7.22 6.43 -17.04
CA ARG A 587 -6.96 5.79 -18.34
C ARG A 587 -8.05 4.79 -18.71
N GLU A 588 -8.52 4.01 -17.72
CA GLU A 588 -9.67 3.09 -17.92
C GLU A 588 -10.90 3.86 -18.39
N ASP A 589 -11.29 4.93 -17.69
CA ASP A 589 -12.48 5.71 -18.01
C ASP A 589 -12.34 6.41 -19.38
N ALA A 590 -11.19 7.02 -19.67
CA ALA A 590 -10.92 7.64 -20.97
C ALA A 590 -10.95 6.63 -22.13
N LEU A 591 -10.31 5.47 -21.99
CA LEU A 591 -10.32 4.38 -22.97
C LEU A 591 -11.71 3.81 -23.15
N GLY A 592 -12.47 3.64 -22.08
CA GLY A 592 -13.87 3.19 -22.11
C GLY A 592 -14.76 4.13 -22.94
N ARG A 593 -14.62 5.45 -22.76
CA ARG A 593 -15.33 6.48 -23.53
C ARG A 593 -14.91 6.52 -24.99
N LEU A 594 -13.62 6.43 -25.27
CA LEU A 594 -13.10 6.33 -26.64
C LEU A 594 -13.61 5.05 -27.33
N ALA A 595 -13.75 3.96 -26.59
CA ALA A 595 -14.35 2.73 -27.10
C ALA A 595 -15.85 2.92 -27.39
N LEU A 596 -16.57 3.66 -26.53
CA LEU A 596 -17.99 3.97 -26.73
C LEU A 596 -18.19 4.81 -28.01
N ILE A 597 -17.36 5.84 -28.23
CA ILE A 597 -17.44 6.62 -29.49
C ILE A 597 -17.21 5.72 -30.70
N ASP A 598 -16.21 4.84 -30.69
CA ASP A 598 -15.99 3.90 -31.79
C ASP A 598 -17.17 2.93 -31.99
N CYS A 599 -17.84 2.53 -30.90
CA CYS A 599 -19.05 1.68 -30.96
C CYS A 599 -20.23 2.42 -31.60
N LEU A 600 -20.48 3.69 -31.24
CA LEU A 600 -21.53 4.55 -31.78
C LEU A 600 -21.32 4.81 -33.27
N ASP A 601 -20.07 5.04 -33.70
CA ASP A 601 -19.67 5.21 -35.10
C ASP A 601 -19.70 3.87 -35.88
N GLY A 602 -19.98 2.73 -35.24
CA GLY A 602 -20.08 1.42 -35.88
C GLY A 602 -18.76 0.66 -36.07
N TRP A 603 -17.67 1.09 -35.44
CA TRP A 603 -16.36 0.42 -35.50
C TRP A 603 -16.20 -0.65 -34.39
N ALA A 604 -16.98 -1.69 -34.45
CA ALA A 604 -17.04 -2.73 -33.42
C ALA A 604 -15.66 -3.32 -33.03
N GLY A 605 -14.80 -3.60 -34.01
CA GLY A 605 -13.47 -4.15 -33.74
C GLY A 605 -12.50 -3.16 -33.11
N ARG A 606 -12.66 -1.84 -33.36
CA ARG A 606 -11.88 -0.78 -32.69
C ARG A 606 -12.38 -0.60 -31.25
N ALA A 607 -13.69 -0.54 -31.08
CA ALA A 607 -14.36 -0.43 -29.79
C ALA A 607 -13.95 -1.57 -28.86
N GLU A 608 -13.98 -2.81 -29.33
CA GLU A 608 -13.55 -3.99 -28.55
C GLU A 608 -12.10 -3.86 -28.07
N ARG A 609 -11.17 -3.49 -28.96
CA ARG A 609 -9.76 -3.36 -28.56
C ARG A 609 -9.55 -2.32 -27.49
N LYS A 610 -10.17 -1.15 -27.60
CA LYS A 610 -10.06 -0.09 -26.61
C LYS A 610 -10.75 -0.47 -25.30
N ALA A 611 -11.91 -1.08 -25.35
CA ALA A 611 -12.62 -1.56 -24.17
C ALA A 611 -11.82 -2.64 -23.41
N ARG A 612 -11.16 -3.56 -24.12
CA ARG A 612 -10.25 -4.52 -23.49
C ARG A 612 -9.00 -3.88 -22.94
N ALA A 613 -8.47 -2.85 -23.60
CA ALA A 613 -7.36 -2.06 -23.06
C ALA A 613 -7.76 -1.34 -21.77
N ALA A 614 -8.98 -0.78 -21.71
CA ALA A 614 -9.53 -0.17 -20.48
C ALA A 614 -9.58 -1.20 -19.33
N MET A 615 -10.09 -2.39 -19.57
CA MET A 615 -10.14 -3.46 -18.56
C MET A 615 -8.76 -3.91 -18.10
N ALA A 616 -7.78 -3.94 -19.02
CA ALA A 616 -6.40 -4.33 -18.71
C ALA A 616 -5.69 -3.33 -17.78
N GLU A 617 -6.10 -2.05 -17.78
CA GLU A 617 -5.53 -1.04 -16.87
C GLU A 617 -5.84 -1.36 -15.40
N THR A 618 -7.06 -1.73 -15.07
CA THR A 618 -7.43 -2.11 -13.70
C THR A 618 -6.79 -3.43 -13.28
N GLU A 619 -6.76 -4.41 -14.18
CA GLU A 619 -6.13 -5.72 -13.92
C GLU A 619 -4.62 -5.61 -13.70
N ARG A 620 -3.93 -4.75 -14.47
CA ARG A 620 -2.47 -4.53 -14.39
C ARG A 620 -2.03 -4.07 -13.01
N PHE A 621 -2.84 -3.26 -12.34
CA PHE A 621 -2.52 -2.69 -11.03
C PHE A 621 -3.27 -3.36 -9.88
N GLY A 622 -3.97 -4.47 -10.14
CA GLY A 622 -4.70 -5.22 -9.12
C GLY A 622 -5.87 -4.45 -8.49
N LEU A 623 -6.40 -3.44 -9.20
CA LEU A 623 -7.51 -2.64 -8.71
C LEU A 623 -8.82 -3.45 -8.76
N PRO A 624 -9.72 -3.27 -7.79
CA PRO A 624 -10.99 -3.96 -7.80
C PRO A 624 -11.82 -3.49 -9.01
N ARG A 625 -12.53 -4.41 -9.65
CA ARG A 625 -13.41 -4.09 -10.80
C ARG A 625 -14.48 -3.06 -10.45
N SER A 626 -14.91 -3.05 -9.19
CA SER A 626 -15.89 -2.07 -8.66
C SER A 626 -15.37 -0.62 -8.65
N ALA A 627 -14.06 -0.40 -8.76
CA ALA A 627 -13.49 0.95 -8.80
C ALA A 627 -13.52 1.58 -10.20
N GLY A 628 -13.65 0.78 -11.27
CA GLY A 628 -13.66 1.26 -12.65
C GLY A 628 -15.00 1.87 -13.06
N SER A 629 -15.00 2.66 -14.14
CA SER A 629 -16.21 3.29 -14.71
C SER A 629 -17.24 2.28 -15.25
N GLY A 630 -16.79 1.10 -15.65
CA GLY A 630 -17.60 0.05 -16.25
C GLY A 630 -18.02 0.31 -17.71
N ILE A 631 -17.65 1.46 -18.30
CA ILE A 631 -18.04 1.80 -19.69
C ILE A 631 -17.43 0.80 -20.68
N GLY A 632 -16.21 0.36 -20.45
CA GLY A 632 -15.59 -0.69 -21.27
C GLY A 632 -16.41 -1.99 -21.32
N LEU A 633 -16.99 -2.41 -20.19
CA LEU A 633 -17.88 -3.58 -20.12
C LEU A 633 -19.17 -3.36 -20.91
N LEU A 634 -19.77 -2.15 -20.84
CA LEU A 634 -20.97 -1.82 -21.61
C LEU A 634 -20.70 -1.87 -23.12
N VAL A 635 -19.53 -1.39 -23.56
CA VAL A 635 -19.12 -1.48 -24.97
C VAL A 635 -18.91 -2.92 -25.40
N LEU A 636 -18.24 -3.74 -24.59
CA LEU A 636 -18.07 -5.16 -24.87
C LEU A 636 -19.43 -5.89 -24.95
N ALA A 637 -20.38 -5.57 -24.08
CA ALA A 637 -21.74 -6.09 -24.14
C ALA A 637 -22.45 -5.71 -25.46
N ALA A 638 -22.35 -4.45 -25.89
CA ALA A 638 -22.90 -3.99 -27.17
C ALA A 638 -22.29 -4.73 -28.39
N VAL A 639 -20.98 -4.93 -28.39
CA VAL A 639 -20.27 -5.72 -29.41
C VAL A 639 -20.69 -7.19 -29.37
N ALA A 640 -20.87 -7.79 -28.21
CA ALA A 640 -21.37 -9.17 -28.07
C ALA A 640 -22.78 -9.32 -28.61
N VAL A 641 -23.65 -8.29 -28.42
CA VAL A 641 -24.98 -8.27 -29.06
C VAL A 641 -24.84 -8.26 -30.59
N ASP A 642 -23.97 -7.42 -31.18
CA ASP A 642 -23.76 -7.39 -32.63
C ASP A 642 -23.23 -8.73 -33.20
N ARG A 643 -22.50 -9.49 -32.38
CA ARG A 643 -22.02 -10.86 -32.67
C ARG A 643 -23.08 -11.94 -32.40
N ASN A 644 -24.20 -11.57 -31.81
CA ASN A 644 -25.23 -12.50 -31.34
C ASN A 644 -24.75 -13.47 -30.25
N GLU A 645 -23.84 -13.02 -29.40
CA GLU A 645 -23.28 -13.72 -28.23
C GLU A 645 -24.04 -13.27 -26.97
N LEU A 646 -25.36 -13.60 -26.92
CA LEU A 646 -26.30 -12.95 -25.98
C LEU A 646 -26.09 -13.31 -24.52
N ASN A 647 -25.54 -14.49 -24.21
CA ASN A 647 -25.20 -14.87 -22.83
C ASN A 647 -23.98 -14.13 -22.34
N GLU A 648 -22.97 -13.94 -23.19
CA GLU A 648 -21.80 -13.13 -22.89
C GLU A 648 -22.18 -11.66 -22.67
N ALA A 649 -23.07 -11.13 -23.54
CA ALA A 649 -23.59 -9.77 -23.38
C ALA A 649 -24.29 -9.57 -22.02
N GLN A 650 -25.07 -10.53 -21.56
CA GLN A 650 -25.71 -10.48 -20.24
C GLN A 650 -24.67 -10.46 -19.10
N ALA A 651 -23.72 -11.39 -19.13
CA ALA A 651 -22.68 -11.47 -18.11
C ALA A 651 -21.85 -10.17 -18.02
N LEU A 652 -21.59 -9.53 -19.18
CA LEU A 652 -20.88 -8.24 -19.23
C LEU A 652 -21.73 -7.09 -18.66
N LEU A 653 -23.04 -7.08 -18.91
CA LEU A 653 -23.95 -6.10 -18.31
C LEU A 653 -24.09 -6.28 -16.81
N ASP A 654 -24.15 -7.51 -16.32
CA ASP A 654 -24.20 -7.81 -14.90
C ASP A 654 -22.90 -7.35 -14.21
N ALA A 655 -21.74 -7.63 -14.81
CA ALA A 655 -20.45 -7.14 -14.32
C ALA A 655 -20.34 -5.60 -14.35
N ALA A 656 -20.92 -4.94 -15.37
CA ALA A 656 -20.95 -3.49 -15.44
C ALA A 656 -21.85 -2.86 -14.36
N ALA A 657 -22.88 -3.56 -13.91
CA ALA A 657 -23.75 -3.11 -12.82
C ALA A 657 -23.04 -3.12 -11.46
N GLU A 658 -22.07 -4.03 -11.27
CA GLU A 658 -21.23 -4.10 -10.06
C GLU A 658 -20.14 -3.02 -10.02
N SER A 659 -19.80 -2.42 -11.19
CA SER A 659 -18.81 -1.35 -11.28
C SER A 659 -19.43 -0.05 -10.76
N HIS A 660 -18.74 0.60 -9.80
CA HIS A 660 -19.07 1.90 -9.20
C HIS A 660 -20.60 2.20 -9.09
N PRO A 661 -21.33 1.50 -8.22
CA PRO A 661 -22.81 1.54 -8.20
C PRO A 661 -23.41 2.93 -7.91
N ALA A 662 -22.63 3.83 -7.27
CA ALA A 662 -23.05 5.20 -6.98
C ALA A 662 -22.83 6.18 -8.14
N LEU A 663 -22.05 5.83 -9.17
CA LEU A 663 -21.70 6.76 -10.25
C LEU A 663 -22.90 7.03 -11.18
N ARG A 664 -23.48 8.21 -11.05
CA ARG A 664 -24.57 8.72 -11.90
C ARG A 664 -24.01 9.61 -13.02
N ASP A 665 -23.27 9.01 -13.92
CA ASP A 665 -22.71 9.68 -15.10
C ASP A 665 -23.69 9.50 -16.28
N PRO A 666 -24.17 10.59 -16.92
CA PRO A 666 -25.14 10.49 -18.01
C PRO A 666 -24.70 9.62 -19.18
N VAL A 667 -23.42 9.65 -19.56
CA VAL A 667 -22.85 8.81 -20.62
C VAL A 667 -22.93 7.32 -20.26
N ARG A 668 -22.57 6.99 -19.02
CA ARG A 668 -22.62 5.61 -18.52
C ARG A 668 -24.07 5.10 -18.42
N GLU A 669 -24.98 5.92 -17.90
CA GLU A 669 -26.39 5.56 -17.77
C GLU A 669 -27.04 5.31 -19.13
N ALA A 670 -26.81 6.22 -20.10
CA ALA A 670 -27.29 6.04 -21.48
C ALA A 670 -26.67 4.79 -22.12
N GLY A 671 -25.35 4.60 -22.00
CA GLY A 671 -24.66 3.40 -22.50
C GLY A 671 -25.24 2.10 -21.94
N ARG A 672 -25.56 2.05 -20.64
CA ARG A 672 -26.19 0.90 -19.98
C ARG A 672 -27.59 0.66 -20.50
N ALA A 673 -28.43 1.70 -20.54
CA ALA A 673 -29.80 1.62 -21.05
C ALA A 673 -29.82 1.06 -22.47
N LEU A 674 -28.96 1.59 -23.33
CA LEU A 674 -28.87 1.17 -24.73
C LEU A 674 -28.37 -0.27 -24.90
N ALA A 675 -27.32 -0.66 -24.19
CA ALA A 675 -26.79 -2.03 -24.27
C ALA A 675 -27.83 -3.05 -23.77
N THR A 676 -28.56 -2.72 -22.71
CA THR A 676 -29.66 -3.53 -22.15
C THR A 676 -30.80 -3.63 -23.14
N ALA A 677 -31.25 -2.51 -23.71
CA ALA A 677 -32.34 -2.49 -24.70
C ALA A 677 -32.01 -3.30 -25.95
N ARG A 678 -30.77 -3.17 -26.47
CA ARG A 678 -30.32 -3.95 -27.63
C ARG A 678 -30.29 -5.47 -27.33
N LEU A 679 -29.94 -5.85 -26.10
CA LEU A 679 -29.99 -7.25 -25.68
C LEU A 679 -31.43 -7.77 -25.64
N HIS A 680 -32.37 -6.99 -25.07
CA HIS A 680 -33.83 -7.35 -25.10
C HIS A 680 -34.34 -7.50 -26.51
N LEU A 681 -34.06 -6.54 -27.41
CA LEU A 681 -34.43 -6.68 -28.85
C LEU A 681 -33.84 -7.94 -29.48
N ALA A 682 -32.55 -8.24 -29.14
CA ALA A 682 -31.87 -9.42 -29.65
C ALA A 682 -32.55 -10.73 -29.21
N ARG A 683 -33.17 -10.73 -28.04
CA ARG A 683 -33.96 -11.84 -27.49
C ARG A 683 -35.42 -11.87 -27.98
N GLY A 684 -35.87 -10.84 -28.71
CA GLY A 684 -37.25 -10.70 -29.16
C GLY A 684 -38.19 -10.04 -28.15
N ASP A 685 -37.66 -9.51 -27.06
CA ASP A 685 -38.41 -8.80 -26.03
C ASP A 685 -38.48 -7.30 -26.38
N THR A 686 -39.44 -6.92 -27.20
CA THR A 686 -39.67 -5.53 -27.65
C THR A 686 -40.11 -4.63 -26.51
N ARG A 687 -40.90 -5.14 -25.57
CA ARG A 687 -41.39 -4.40 -24.41
C ARG A 687 -40.25 -4.07 -23.43
N GLY A 688 -39.48 -5.08 -23.04
CA GLY A 688 -38.30 -4.87 -22.16
C GLY A 688 -37.27 -3.93 -22.79
N ALA A 689 -37.14 -3.92 -24.12
CA ALA A 689 -36.27 -2.98 -24.82
C ALA A 689 -36.78 -1.54 -24.70
N LEU A 690 -38.05 -1.29 -24.84
CA LEU A 690 -38.66 0.04 -24.71
C LEU A 690 -38.59 0.52 -23.25
N ASP A 691 -38.94 -0.36 -22.31
CA ASP A 691 -38.84 -0.06 -20.86
C ASP A 691 -37.41 0.31 -20.42
N ALA A 692 -36.39 -0.26 -21.07
CA ALA A 692 -34.98 0.03 -20.75
C ALA A 692 -34.52 1.42 -21.21
N VAL A 693 -35.13 2.01 -22.25
CA VAL A 693 -34.77 3.34 -22.78
C VAL A 693 -35.79 4.44 -22.44
N GLU A 694 -36.95 4.07 -21.86
CA GLU A 694 -38.00 5.03 -21.48
C GLU A 694 -37.55 6.00 -20.37
N PRO A 695 -36.79 5.57 -19.32
CA PRO A 695 -36.28 6.52 -18.35
C PRO A 695 -35.32 7.49 -18.98
N ALA A 696 -35.70 8.76 -19.08
CA ALA A 696 -34.80 9.79 -19.53
C ALA A 696 -33.62 9.93 -18.55
N VAL A 697 -32.40 9.90 -19.08
CA VAL A 697 -31.21 10.19 -18.28
C VAL A 697 -31.30 11.64 -17.81
N THR A 698 -31.20 11.86 -16.51
CA THR A 698 -31.28 13.20 -15.93
C THR A 698 -29.99 13.97 -16.23
N ALA A 699 -30.09 14.97 -17.09
CA ALA A 699 -28.97 15.86 -17.45
C ALA A 699 -29.49 17.25 -17.82
N GLU A 700 -28.63 18.29 -17.70
CA GLU A 700 -28.98 19.67 -18.07
C GLU A 700 -29.26 19.83 -19.57
N VAL A 701 -28.54 19.04 -20.38
CA VAL A 701 -28.68 19.08 -21.85
C VAL A 701 -29.06 17.70 -22.36
N VAL A 702 -30.00 17.65 -23.30
CA VAL A 702 -30.36 16.40 -23.97
C VAL A 702 -29.23 15.99 -24.92
N SER A 703 -28.81 14.73 -24.82
CA SER A 703 -27.77 14.19 -25.70
C SER A 703 -28.35 13.80 -27.06
N PRO A 704 -27.84 14.38 -28.18
CA PRO A 704 -28.34 14.04 -29.52
C PRO A 704 -28.14 12.56 -29.85
N TRP A 705 -26.97 11.99 -29.51
CA TRP A 705 -26.68 10.59 -29.81
C TRP A 705 -27.50 9.63 -28.94
N ALA A 706 -27.71 9.95 -27.65
CA ALA A 706 -28.52 9.10 -26.77
C ALA A 706 -29.99 9.10 -27.23
N ALA A 707 -30.54 10.25 -27.60
CA ALA A 707 -31.85 10.37 -28.16
C ALA A 707 -31.99 9.60 -29.50
N GLY A 708 -31.04 9.74 -30.41
CA GLY A 708 -31.03 8.99 -31.68
C GLY A 708 -30.92 7.49 -31.49
N GLN A 709 -30.08 7.03 -30.57
CA GLN A 709 -29.95 5.59 -30.23
C GLN A 709 -31.23 5.04 -29.58
N SER A 710 -31.91 5.81 -28.74
CA SER A 710 -33.22 5.44 -28.19
C SER A 710 -34.28 5.34 -29.33
N ALA A 711 -34.26 6.26 -30.29
CA ALA A 711 -35.12 6.19 -31.49
C ALA A 711 -34.81 4.95 -32.36
N LEU A 712 -33.54 4.53 -32.48
CA LEU A 712 -33.16 3.28 -33.14
C LEU A 712 -33.78 2.05 -32.46
N VAL A 713 -33.70 2.00 -31.12
CA VAL A 713 -34.31 0.92 -30.34
C VAL A 713 -35.83 0.88 -30.54
N ALA A 714 -36.49 2.02 -30.43
CA ALA A 714 -37.95 2.12 -30.60
C ALA A 714 -38.40 1.79 -32.04
N SER A 715 -37.62 2.24 -33.04
CA SER A 715 -37.86 1.87 -34.44
C SER A 715 -37.72 0.37 -34.65
N ALA A 716 -36.69 -0.26 -34.13
CA ALA A 716 -36.46 -1.70 -34.23
C ALA A 716 -37.61 -2.49 -33.58
N ALA A 717 -38.12 -2.03 -32.41
CA ALA A 717 -39.30 -2.62 -31.77
C ALA A 717 -40.55 -2.51 -32.64
N HIS A 718 -40.83 -1.32 -33.20
CA HIS A 718 -41.95 -1.13 -34.12
C HIS A 718 -41.85 -2.01 -35.37
N LEU A 719 -40.68 -2.16 -35.94
CA LEU A 719 -40.47 -3.06 -37.10
C LEU A 719 -40.70 -4.53 -36.73
N ALA A 720 -40.26 -4.97 -35.56
CA ALA A 720 -40.45 -6.31 -35.05
C ALA A 720 -41.97 -6.62 -34.84
N GLU A 721 -42.74 -5.59 -34.47
CA GLU A 721 -44.21 -5.66 -34.29
C GLU A 721 -44.99 -5.45 -35.60
N GLY A 722 -44.32 -5.30 -36.74
CA GLY A 722 -44.93 -5.11 -38.05
C GLY A 722 -45.58 -3.73 -38.29
N ARG A 723 -45.04 -2.69 -37.64
CA ARG A 723 -45.51 -1.29 -37.71
C ARG A 723 -44.48 -0.36 -38.40
N PRO A 724 -44.12 -0.58 -39.67
CA PRO A 724 -43.04 0.14 -40.33
C PRO A 724 -43.29 1.65 -40.48
N GLU A 725 -44.55 2.07 -40.67
CA GLU A 725 -44.89 3.51 -40.81
C GLU A 725 -44.69 4.26 -39.49
N ALA A 726 -44.86 3.60 -38.35
CA ALA A 726 -44.58 4.19 -37.04
C ALA A 726 -43.05 4.37 -36.84
N ALA A 727 -42.27 3.39 -37.29
CA ALA A 727 -40.82 3.48 -37.29
C ALA A 727 -40.28 4.63 -38.15
N VAL A 728 -40.83 4.80 -39.36
CA VAL A 728 -40.47 5.90 -40.26
C VAL A 728 -40.80 7.26 -39.64
N ARG A 729 -42.00 7.41 -39.06
CA ARG A 729 -42.40 8.69 -38.44
C ARG A 729 -41.44 9.06 -37.29
N LEU A 730 -41.09 8.11 -36.45
CA LEU A 730 -40.22 8.32 -35.34
C LEU A 730 -38.78 8.79 -35.76
N LEU A 731 -38.23 8.15 -36.78
CA LEU A 731 -36.90 8.42 -37.27
C LEU A 731 -36.78 9.71 -38.10
N ARG A 732 -37.85 10.16 -38.72
CA ARG A 732 -37.89 11.47 -39.40
C ARG A 732 -37.70 12.69 -38.46
N GLU A 733 -37.97 12.49 -37.18
CA GLU A 733 -37.73 13.53 -36.16
C GLU A 733 -36.27 13.63 -35.73
N VAL A 734 -35.42 12.64 -36.07
CA VAL A 734 -33.99 12.61 -35.76
C VAL A 734 -33.21 13.33 -36.89
N PRO A 735 -32.23 14.19 -36.57
CA PRO A 735 -31.42 14.85 -37.57
C PRO A 735 -30.67 13.90 -38.52
N GLU A 736 -30.61 14.23 -39.80
CA GLU A 736 -29.97 13.39 -40.86
C GLU A 736 -28.47 13.18 -40.69
N ASP A 737 -27.78 14.03 -39.92
CA ASP A 737 -26.37 13.87 -39.57
C ASP A 737 -26.12 12.61 -38.70
N GLN A 738 -27.14 12.05 -38.09
CA GLN A 738 -27.05 10.78 -37.39
C GLN A 738 -27.21 9.61 -38.36
N VAL A 739 -26.15 9.29 -39.09
CA VAL A 739 -26.13 8.36 -40.23
C VAL A 739 -26.72 6.97 -39.87
N ALA A 740 -26.48 6.47 -38.63
CA ALA A 740 -27.07 5.19 -38.17
C ALA A 740 -28.59 5.25 -38.15
N CYS A 741 -29.20 6.38 -37.77
CA CYS A 741 -30.64 6.60 -37.76
C CYS A 741 -31.18 6.65 -39.17
N ALA A 742 -30.48 7.31 -40.09
CA ALA A 742 -30.86 7.34 -41.52
C ALA A 742 -30.82 5.92 -42.16
N VAL A 743 -29.87 5.09 -41.81
CA VAL A 743 -29.82 3.68 -42.28
C VAL A 743 -30.99 2.88 -41.72
N GLU A 744 -31.38 3.11 -40.48
CA GLU A 744 -32.55 2.43 -39.90
C GLU A 744 -33.86 2.97 -40.48
N GLU A 745 -33.98 4.27 -40.78
CA GLU A 745 -35.10 4.86 -41.50
C GLU A 745 -35.24 4.25 -42.93
N ALA A 746 -34.11 4.10 -43.64
CA ALA A 746 -34.09 3.42 -44.92
C ALA A 746 -34.61 1.98 -44.81
N ARG A 747 -34.26 1.26 -43.73
CA ARG A 747 -34.79 -0.08 -43.43
C ARG A 747 -36.29 -0.06 -43.18
N ALA A 748 -36.77 0.92 -42.43
CA ALA A 748 -38.19 1.08 -42.11
C ALA A 748 -39.02 1.42 -43.38
N ARG A 749 -38.53 2.35 -44.23
CA ARG A 749 -39.15 2.67 -45.52
C ARG A 749 -39.21 1.47 -46.44
N LEU A 750 -38.10 0.71 -46.51
CA LEU A 750 -38.10 -0.53 -47.29
C LEU A 750 -39.15 -1.54 -46.79
N ALA A 751 -39.35 -1.64 -45.45
CA ALA A 751 -40.38 -2.46 -44.84
C ALA A 751 -41.79 -1.93 -45.16
N ALA A 752 -41.99 -0.62 -45.20
CA ALA A 752 -43.24 0.06 -45.61
C ALA A 752 -43.53 -0.08 -47.09
N GLY A 753 -42.61 -0.61 -47.90
CA GLY A 753 -42.86 -0.80 -49.35
C GLY A 753 -42.29 0.33 -50.23
N GLU A 754 -41.39 1.16 -49.73
CA GLU A 754 -40.82 2.34 -50.42
C GLU A 754 -39.32 2.10 -50.75
N PRO A 755 -38.97 1.11 -51.62
CA PRO A 755 -37.59 0.74 -51.89
C PRO A 755 -36.77 1.87 -52.58
N GLY A 756 -37.38 2.72 -53.41
CA GLY A 756 -36.72 3.86 -54.04
C GLY A 756 -36.28 4.88 -53.01
N GLU A 757 -37.20 5.33 -52.15
CA GLU A 757 -36.91 6.33 -51.12
C GLU A 757 -35.86 5.82 -50.13
N ALA A 758 -35.86 4.52 -49.82
CA ALA A 758 -34.84 3.91 -48.97
C ALA A 758 -33.44 4.00 -49.58
N VAL A 759 -33.28 3.76 -50.88
CA VAL A 759 -31.99 3.86 -51.59
C VAL A 759 -31.58 5.31 -51.70
N ASP A 760 -32.49 6.22 -52.07
CA ASP A 760 -32.22 7.65 -52.20
C ASP A 760 -31.72 8.27 -50.90
N LEU A 761 -32.27 7.85 -49.76
CA LEU A 761 -31.81 8.26 -48.43
C LEU A 761 -30.37 7.79 -48.15
N LEU A 762 -30.06 6.52 -48.43
CA LEU A 762 -28.70 5.98 -48.26
C LEU A 762 -27.68 6.65 -49.21
N ASP A 763 -28.09 7.06 -50.41
CA ASP A 763 -27.21 7.72 -51.37
C ASP A 763 -26.94 9.17 -50.98
N ARG A 764 -27.84 9.84 -50.29
CA ARG A 764 -27.63 11.16 -49.72
C ARG A 764 -26.70 11.09 -48.47
N THR A 765 -26.93 10.15 -47.57
CA THR A 765 -26.24 10.07 -46.30
C THR A 765 -24.88 9.40 -46.37
N ARG A 766 -24.59 8.63 -47.42
CA ARG A 766 -23.28 7.97 -47.69
C ARG A 766 -22.66 7.27 -46.48
N PRO A 767 -23.28 6.28 -45.88
CA PRO A 767 -22.81 5.61 -44.70
C PRO A 767 -21.36 5.10 -44.79
N GLU A 768 -20.95 4.73 -46.02
CA GLU A 768 -19.62 4.17 -46.30
C GLU A 768 -18.46 5.16 -46.14
N GLU A 769 -18.75 6.45 -46.16
CA GLU A 769 -17.75 7.51 -46.01
C GLU A 769 -17.54 7.88 -44.52
N HIS A 770 -18.54 7.66 -43.68
CA HIS A 770 -18.59 8.24 -42.33
C HIS A 770 -18.62 7.20 -41.20
N CYS A 771 -19.06 5.94 -41.47
CA CYS A 771 -19.33 4.95 -40.44
C CYS A 771 -18.49 3.67 -40.58
N GLY A 772 -18.41 2.93 -39.47
CA GLY A 772 -17.78 1.63 -39.44
C GLY A 772 -18.69 0.46 -39.92
N PRO A 773 -18.12 -0.76 -39.96
CA PRO A 773 -18.78 -1.95 -40.52
C PRO A 773 -20.17 -2.29 -39.92
N ALA A 774 -20.42 -1.96 -38.66
CA ALA A 774 -21.70 -2.26 -38.03
C ALA A 774 -22.88 -1.48 -38.65
N VAL A 775 -22.60 -0.27 -39.19
CA VAL A 775 -23.59 0.57 -39.88
C VAL A 775 -23.59 0.30 -41.37
N THR A 776 -22.40 0.24 -42.00
CA THR A 776 -22.30 0.05 -43.49
C THR A 776 -22.81 -1.30 -43.98
N VAL A 777 -22.65 -2.36 -43.15
CA VAL A 777 -23.23 -3.68 -43.43
C VAL A 777 -24.75 -3.61 -43.44
N ARG A 778 -25.38 -2.91 -42.49
CA ARG A 778 -26.83 -2.71 -42.45
C ARG A 778 -27.33 -1.94 -43.68
N ALA A 779 -26.66 -0.85 -44.05
CA ALA A 779 -26.95 -0.07 -45.23
C ALA A 779 -26.87 -0.94 -46.51
N THR A 780 -25.77 -1.71 -46.65
CA THR A 780 -25.59 -2.62 -47.79
C THR A 780 -26.66 -3.69 -47.88
N LEU A 781 -27.12 -4.22 -46.73
CA LEU A 781 -28.23 -5.21 -46.68
C LEU A 781 -29.58 -4.58 -47.04
N VAL A 782 -29.82 -3.30 -46.68
CA VAL A 782 -31.04 -2.55 -47.13
C VAL A 782 -30.99 -2.39 -48.62
N ARG A 783 -29.84 -1.94 -49.21
CA ARG A 783 -29.70 -1.84 -50.67
C ARG A 783 -29.89 -3.22 -51.37
N ALA A 784 -29.36 -4.30 -50.77
CA ALA A 784 -29.52 -5.65 -51.31
C ALA A 784 -30.97 -6.08 -51.34
N ARG A 785 -31.72 -5.78 -50.29
CA ARG A 785 -33.15 -6.12 -50.22
C ARG A 785 -33.99 -5.23 -51.17
N ALA A 786 -33.62 -3.95 -51.35
CA ALA A 786 -34.25 -3.09 -52.33
C ALA A 786 -34.04 -3.60 -53.79
N ALA A 787 -32.83 -4.00 -54.12
CA ALA A 787 -32.50 -4.58 -55.43
C ALA A 787 -33.29 -5.90 -55.68
N GLU A 788 -33.43 -6.71 -54.66
CA GLU A 788 -34.25 -7.95 -54.77
C GLU A 788 -35.75 -7.63 -55.01
N ARG A 789 -36.27 -6.62 -54.27
CA ARG A 789 -37.67 -6.19 -54.49
C ARG A 789 -37.91 -5.51 -55.83
N THR A 790 -36.96 -4.85 -56.41
CA THR A 790 -37.04 -4.19 -57.75
C THR A 790 -36.69 -5.15 -58.89
N GLY A 791 -36.42 -6.42 -58.63
CA GLY A 791 -36.22 -7.46 -59.60
C GLY A 791 -34.78 -7.58 -60.14
N ASP A 792 -33.78 -7.11 -59.41
CA ASP A 792 -32.36 -7.34 -59.72
C ASP A 792 -31.68 -8.30 -58.68
N PRO A 793 -31.90 -9.63 -58.84
CA PRO A 793 -31.32 -10.63 -57.94
C PRO A 793 -29.79 -10.73 -58.08
N ALA A 794 -29.24 -10.31 -59.22
CA ALA A 794 -27.80 -10.31 -59.44
C ALA A 794 -27.10 -9.19 -58.57
N ALA A 795 -27.65 -7.97 -58.59
CA ALA A 795 -27.21 -6.91 -57.70
C ALA A 795 -27.40 -7.29 -56.24
N ALA A 796 -28.53 -7.87 -55.85
CA ALA A 796 -28.78 -8.35 -54.50
C ALA A 796 -27.72 -9.34 -54.03
N ARG A 797 -27.32 -10.33 -54.85
CA ARG A 797 -26.24 -11.29 -54.53
C ARG A 797 -24.89 -10.61 -54.38
N ARG A 798 -24.54 -9.67 -55.24
CA ARG A 798 -23.28 -8.92 -55.17
C ARG A 798 -23.18 -8.11 -53.86
N LEU A 799 -24.28 -7.42 -53.50
CA LEU A 799 -24.36 -6.62 -52.29
C LEU A 799 -24.29 -7.50 -51.01
N VAL A 800 -25.01 -8.64 -50.97
CA VAL A 800 -24.92 -9.62 -49.87
C VAL A 800 -23.49 -10.16 -49.75
N ALA A 801 -22.82 -10.48 -50.86
CA ALA A 801 -21.41 -10.90 -50.83
C ALA A 801 -20.48 -9.83 -50.30
N ARG A 802 -20.73 -8.56 -50.59
CA ARG A 802 -19.97 -7.41 -50.03
C ARG A 802 -20.22 -7.34 -48.54
N ALA A 803 -21.48 -7.34 -48.09
CA ALA A 803 -21.82 -7.29 -46.67
C ALA A 803 -21.20 -8.43 -45.86
N LEU A 804 -21.20 -9.68 -46.39
CA LEU A 804 -20.58 -10.83 -45.71
C LEU A 804 -19.06 -10.68 -45.56
N ARG A 805 -18.37 -10.19 -46.59
CA ARG A 805 -16.90 -9.96 -46.52
C ARG A 805 -16.54 -8.89 -45.50
N GLU A 806 -17.31 -7.82 -45.45
CA GLU A 806 -17.11 -6.69 -44.53
C GLU A 806 -17.39 -7.13 -43.08
N ALA A 807 -18.51 -7.82 -42.83
CA ALA A 807 -18.93 -8.24 -41.49
C ALA A 807 -18.04 -9.35 -40.88
N ARG A 808 -17.36 -10.15 -41.74
CA ARG A 808 -16.61 -11.33 -41.31
C ARG A 808 -15.50 -11.02 -40.31
N ARG A 809 -14.82 -9.89 -40.53
CA ARG A 809 -13.68 -9.48 -39.69
C ARG A 809 -14.07 -9.27 -38.22
N ASP A 810 -15.22 -8.62 -38.02
CA ASP A 810 -15.73 -8.26 -36.69
C ASP A 810 -16.82 -9.25 -36.20
N ARG A 811 -17.11 -10.29 -36.97
CA ARG A 811 -18.14 -11.32 -36.71
C ARG A 811 -19.56 -10.75 -36.50
N LEU A 812 -19.93 -9.70 -37.25
CA LEU A 812 -21.21 -9.03 -37.13
C LEU A 812 -22.36 -9.89 -37.63
N ARG A 813 -22.89 -10.76 -36.77
CA ARG A 813 -24.00 -11.69 -37.14
C ARG A 813 -25.38 -11.05 -37.08
N ARG A 814 -25.57 -10.13 -36.15
CA ARG A 814 -26.89 -9.54 -35.87
C ARG A 814 -27.51 -8.84 -37.08
N PRO A 815 -26.81 -8.02 -37.91
CA PRO A 815 -27.36 -7.41 -39.09
C PRO A 815 -28.03 -8.40 -40.06
N PHE A 816 -27.45 -9.60 -40.19
CA PHE A 816 -28.02 -10.64 -41.08
C PHE A 816 -29.24 -11.34 -40.47
N LEU A 817 -29.28 -11.51 -39.13
CA LEU A 817 -30.41 -12.11 -38.43
C LEU A 817 -31.65 -11.22 -38.43
N GLU A 818 -31.45 -9.90 -38.39
CA GLU A 818 -32.49 -8.86 -38.40
C GLU A 818 -33.10 -8.63 -39.78
N THR A 819 -32.45 -9.09 -40.86
CA THR A 819 -32.89 -8.82 -42.25
C THR A 819 -34.09 -9.64 -42.70
N GLY A 820 -34.47 -10.66 -41.92
CA GLY A 820 -35.63 -11.49 -42.21
C GLY A 820 -35.35 -12.74 -43.06
N SER A 821 -36.42 -13.46 -43.41
CA SER A 821 -36.36 -14.79 -44.06
C SER A 821 -35.87 -14.80 -45.49
N TRP A 822 -35.95 -13.66 -46.22
CA TRP A 822 -35.56 -13.58 -47.63
C TRP A 822 -34.07 -13.87 -47.89
N LEU A 823 -33.23 -13.60 -46.92
CA LEU A 823 -31.77 -13.79 -46.99
C LEU A 823 -31.39 -15.30 -46.94
N ARG A 824 -32.17 -16.13 -46.23
CA ARG A 824 -31.85 -17.54 -46.02
C ARG A 824 -31.66 -18.35 -47.30
N PRO A 825 -32.51 -18.21 -48.33
CA PRO A 825 -32.29 -18.89 -49.61
C PRO A 825 -31.00 -18.46 -50.33
N LEU A 826 -30.68 -17.17 -50.26
CA LEU A 826 -29.45 -16.61 -50.85
C LEU A 826 -28.17 -17.16 -50.19
N LEU A 827 -28.17 -17.24 -48.88
CA LEU A 827 -27.02 -17.78 -48.12
C LEU A 827 -26.77 -19.28 -48.36
N ARG A 828 -27.74 -20.02 -48.97
CA ARG A 828 -27.57 -21.42 -49.38
C ARG A 828 -26.99 -21.57 -50.78
N THR A 829 -26.78 -20.48 -51.52
CA THR A 829 -26.11 -20.53 -52.82
C THR A 829 -24.61 -20.64 -52.66
N GLY A 830 -23.93 -21.49 -53.47
CA GLY A 830 -22.53 -21.89 -53.28
C GLY A 830 -21.57 -20.77 -52.89
N PRO A 831 -21.42 -19.67 -53.66
CA PRO A 831 -20.47 -18.61 -53.33
C PRO A 831 -20.78 -17.84 -52.02
N LEU A 832 -22.10 -17.65 -51.69
CA LEU A 832 -22.48 -16.96 -50.46
C LEU A 832 -22.42 -17.90 -49.26
N GLN A 833 -22.67 -19.19 -49.48
CA GLN A 833 -22.50 -20.21 -48.42
C GLN A 833 -21.07 -20.30 -47.92
N GLU A 834 -20.06 -20.25 -48.83
CA GLU A 834 -18.66 -20.23 -48.46
C GLU A 834 -18.29 -18.99 -47.66
N LEU A 835 -18.80 -17.81 -48.04
CA LEU A 835 -18.56 -16.56 -47.32
C LEU A 835 -19.22 -16.53 -45.95
N ALA A 836 -20.39 -17.19 -45.78
CA ALA A 836 -21.14 -17.25 -44.52
C ALA A 836 -20.69 -18.39 -43.60
N GLY A 837 -20.04 -19.43 -44.16
CA GLY A 837 -19.67 -20.65 -43.47
C GLY A 837 -18.68 -20.41 -42.32
N GLY A 838 -18.93 -21.11 -41.20
CA GLY A 838 -18.06 -21.13 -40.02
C GLY A 838 -18.22 -19.94 -39.05
N TRP A 839 -18.86 -18.83 -39.48
CA TRP A 839 -19.02 -17.68 -38.60
C TRP A 839 -20.49 -17.18 -38.52
N LEU A 840 -21.25 -17.19 -39.58
CA LEU A 840 -22.64 -16.74 -39.62
C LEU A 840 -23.63 -17.91 -39.54
N THR A 841 -23.37 -18.98 -40.29
CA THR A 841 -24.13 -20.23 -40.21
C THR A 841 -23.35 -21.24 -39.40
N PRO A 842 -23.97 -22.01 -38.47
CA PRO A 842 -23.28 -23.10 -37.84
C PRO A 842 -22.68 -23.97 -38.96
N GLY A 843 -21.40 -24.08 -39.05
CA GLY A 843 -20.75 -25.12 -39.86
C GLY A 843 -21.35 -26.46 -39.46
N ALA A 844 -21.37 -27.45 -40.36
CA ALA A 844 -21.57 -28.84 -39.97
C ALA A 844 -20.65 -29.05 -38.75
N PRO A 845 -21.13 -29.72 -37.67
CA PRO A 845 -20.25 -29.94 -36.51
C PRO A 845 -18.93 -30.46 -37.06
N PRO A 846 -17.81 -29.90 -36.66
CA PRO A 846 -16.52 -30.45 -37.08
C PRO A 846 -16.59 -31.94 -36.75
N PRO A 847 -16.06 -32.82 -37.63
CA PRO A 847 -15.96 -34.23 -37.28
C PRO A 847 -15.36 -34.23 -35.87
N PRO A 848 -15.89 -35.09 -34.97
CA PRO A 848 -15.44 -35.06 -33.57
C PRO A 848 -13.92 -34.92 -33.62
N ALA A 849 -13.44 -33.80 -33.12
CA ALA A 849 -11.99 -33.55 -33.04
C ALA A 849 -11.46 -34.81 -32.40
N GLU A 850 -10.63 -35.54 -33.10
CA GLU A 850 -9.76 -36.52 -32.43
C GLU A 850 -9.24 -35.77 -31.23
N GLU A 851 -9.61 -36.23 -30.03
CA GLU A 851 -9.17 -35.68 -28.77
C GLU A 851 -7.68 -35.43 -28.95
N ALA A 852 -7.30 -34.15 -28.96
CA ALA A 852 -5.88 -33.81 -28.96
C ALA A 852 -5.33 -34.60 -27.78
N PRO A 853 -4.29 -35.44 -27.97
CA PRO A 853 -3.81 -36.36 -26.97
C PRO A 853 -3.67 -35.51 -25.69
N ALA A 854 -4.34 -35.92 -24.63
CA ALA A 854 -4.28 -35.26 -23.34
C ALA A 854 -2.78 -34.98 -23.11
N VAL A 855 -2.43 -33.70 -23.01
CA VAL A 855 -1.04 -33.33 -22.71
C VAL A 855 -0.74 -34.02 -21.40
N VAL A 856 -0.01 -35.12 -21.49
CA VAL A 856 0.44 -35.89 -20.33
C VAL A 856 1.32 -34.94 -19.56
N VAL A 857 0.76 -34.35 -18.50
CA VAL A 857 1.49 -33.52 -17.58
C VAL A 857 2.41 -34.51 -16.83
N GLU A 858 3.67 -34.59 -17.27
CA GLU A 858 4.66 -35.34 -16.48
C GLU A 858 4.71 -34.79 -15.08
N GLU A 859 4.66 -35.66 -14.05
CA GLU A 859 4.73 -35.22 -12.66
C GLU A 859 5.99 -34.39 -12.39
N LEU A 860 5.83 -33.27 -11.71
CA LEU A 860 6.96 -32.45 -11.28
C LEU A 860 7.73 -33.19 -10.18
N SER A 861 9.05 -33.26 -10.31
CA SER A 861 9.91 -33.73 -9.23
C SER A 861 9.81 -32.82 -8.00
N GLY A 862 10.19 -33.35 -6.83
CA GLY A 862 10.19 -32.55 -5.58
C GLY A 862 10.99 -31.24 -5.73
N ARG A 863 12.16 -31.29 -6.39
CA ARG A 863 13.00 -30.10 -6.63
C ARG A 863 12.39 -29.11 -7.61
N GLU A 864 11.73 -29.57 -8.67
CA GLU A 864 11.01 -28.69 -9.60
C GLU A 864 9.82 -28.01 -8.91
N ARG A 865 9.14 -28.70 -8.01
CA ARG A 865 8.04 -28.14 -7.21
C ARG A 865 8.56 -27.10 -6.21
N ASP A 866 9.69 -27.34 -5.57
CA ASP A 866 10.33 -26.39 -4.65
C ASP A 866 10.78 -25.11 -5.35
N VAL A 867 11.35 -25.22 -6.54
CA VAL A 867 11.72 -24.06 -7.38
C VAL A 867 10.48 -23.32 -7.84
N LEU A 868 9.41 -24.03 -8.21
CA LEU A 868 8.16 -23.41 -8.69
C LEU A 868 7.43 -22.65 -7.59
N ARG A 869 7.44 -23.14 -6.33
CA ARG A 869 6.88 -22.44 -5.18
C ARG A 869 7.57 -21.10 -4.93
N ARG A 870 8.90 -21.05 -5.00
CA ARG A 870 9.68 -19.83 -4.83
C ARG A 870 9.49 -18.87 -6.00
N LEU A 871 9.33 -19.43 -7.19
CA LEU A 871 8.96 -18.67 -8.38
C LEU A 871 7.62 -17.95 -8.20
N ALA A 872 6.67 -18.62 -7.54
CA ALA A 872 5.35 -18.04 -7.21
C ALA A 872 5.41 -16.96 -6.13
N MET A 873 6.45 -16.98 -5.28
CA MET A 873 6.76 -15.91 -4.31
C MET A 873 7.54 -14.75 -4.94
N MET A 874 7.61 -14.67 -6.27
CA MET A 874 8.28 -13.62 -7.04
C MET A 874 9.82 -13.57 -6.90
N MET A 875 10.46 -14.57 -6.30
CA MET A 875 11.92 -14.61 -6.12
C MET A 875 12.65 -14.70 -7.45
N SER A 876 13.76 -13.99 -7.59
CA SER A 876 14.67 -14.10 -8.75
C SER A 876 15.38 -15.45 -8.80
N THR A 877 15.99 -15.79 -9.92
CA THR A 877 16.74 -17.05 -10.04
C THR A 877 17.95 -17.12 -9.09
N GLU A 878 18.54 -15.98 -8.77
CA GLU A 878 19.63 -15.80 -7.82
C GLU A 878 19.16 -16.07 -6.39
N GLU A 879 18.02 -15.46 -5.99
CA GLU A 879 17.41 -15.66 -4.69
C GLU A 879 16.92 -17.08 -4.47
N ILE A 880 16.33 -17.71 -5.50
CA ILE A 880 15.95 -19.13 -5.45
C ILE A 880 17.18 -20.02 -5.28
N GLY A 881 18.29 -19.68 -5.96
CA GLY A 881 19.54 -20.40 -5.82
C GLY A 881 20.12 -20.33 -4.41
N ALA A 882 20.09 -19.13 -3.82
CA ALA A 882 20.54 -18.89 -2.45
C ALA A 882 19.66 -19.64 -1.43
N ASP A 883 18.33 -19.57 -1.57
CA ASP A 883 17.37 -20.16 -0.64
C ASP A 883 17.38 -21.71 -0.68
N LEU A 884 17.62 -22.30 -1.86
CA LEU A 884 17.69 -23.77 -2.04
C LEU A 884 19.11 -24.35 -1.94
N TYR A 885 20.11 -23.50 -1.68
CA TYR A 885 21.53 -23.86 -1.63
C TYR A 885 22.02 -24.58 -2.92
N VAL A 886 21.60 -24.07 -4.07
CA VAL A 886 22.01 -24.61 -5.39
C VAL A 886 22.49 -23.48 -6.31
N SER A 887 23.29 -23.87 -7.35
CA SER A 887 23.75 -22.87 -8.30
C SER A 887 22.60 -22.28 -9.14
N VAL A 888 22.75 -21.01 -9.58
CA VAL A 888 21.80 -20.35 -10.50
C VAL A 888 21.54 -21.16 -11.76
N ASN A 889 22.57 -21.85 -12.27
CA ASN A 889 22.45 -22.74 -13.42
C ASN A 889 21.59 -23.98 -13.11
N THR A 890 21.66 -24.50 -11.89
CA THR A 890 20.82 -25.61 -11.43
C THR A 890 19.35 -25.17 -11.37
N VAL A 891 19.09 -23.95 -10.84
CA VAL A 891 17.73 -23.35 -10.82
C VAL A 891 17.19 -23.21 -12.24
N LYS A 892 17.97 -22.65 -13.17
CA LYS A 892 17.58 -22.51 -14.59
C LYS A 892 17.26 -23.85 -15.23
N THR A 893 18.00 -24.90 -14.90
CA THR A 893 17.76 -26.25 -15.40
C THR A 893 16.43 -26.81 -14.88
N HIS A 894 16.15 -26.67 -13.59
CA HIS A 894 14.87 -27.09 -13.01
C HIS A 894 13.68 -26.27 -13.54
N LEU A 895 13.85 -24.97 -13.77
CA LEU A 895 12.82 -24.14 -14.40
C LEU A 895 12.53 -24.57 -15.84
N LYS A 896 13.57 -24.84 -16.64
CA LYS A 896 13.41 -25.32 -18.02
C LYS A 896 12.67 -26.65 -18.06
N SER A 897 13.00 -27.56 -17.16
CA SER A 897 12.32 -28.85 -17.04
C SER A 897 10.86 -28.69 -16.55
N ALA A 898 10.62 -27.87 -15.54
CA ALA A 898 9.27 -27.57 -15.05
C ALA A 898 8.39 -26.92 -16.12
N TYR A 899 8.92 -25.96 -16.89
CA TYR A 899 8.20 -25.32 -17.99
C TYR A 899 7.83 -26.32 -19.10
N ARG A 900 8.75 -27.22 -19.46
CA ARG A 900 8.48 -28.28 -20.44
C ARG A 900 7.35 -29.19 -19.93
N LYS A 901 7.39 -29.63 -18.68
CA LYS A 901 6.39 -30.50 -18.06
C LYS A 901 5.03 -29.88 -17.94
N LEU A 902 4.98 -28.56 -17.67
CA LEU A 902 3.74 -27.77 -17.58
C LEU A 902 3.23 -27.32 -18.97
N GLY A 903 3.98 -27.54 -20.04
CA GLY A 903 3.62 -27.13 -21.39
C GLY A 903 3.61 -25.61 -21.59
N VAL A 904 4.48 -24.86 -20.89
CA VAL A 904 4.54 -23.40 -20.92
C VAL A 904 5.97 -22.91 -21.22
N ASN A 905 6.08 -21.66 -21.72
CA ASN A 905 7.35 -21.08 -22.13
C ASN A 905 7.73 -19.82 -21.33
N ARG A 906 6.83 -19.32 -20.48
CA ARG A 906 7.04 -18.07 -19.72
C ARG A 906 6.83 -18.29 -18.23
N ARG A 907 7.55 -17.50 -17.43
CA ARG A 907 7.50 -17.51 -15.97
C ARG A 907 6.08 -17.37 -15.40
N HIS A 908 5.35 -16.37 -15.87
CA HIS A 908 3.99 -16.08 -15.43
C HIS A 908 3.02 -17.24 -15.74
N ASP A 909 3.13 -17.83 -16.96
CA ASP A 909 2.28 -18.94 -17.39
C ASP A 909 2.56 -20.20 -16.57
N ALA A 910 3.82 -20.42 -16.15
CA ALA A 910 4.17 -21.54 -15.29
C ALA A 910 3.53 -21.45 -13.91
N VAL A 911 3.51 -20.28 -13.30
CA VAL A 911 2.88 -20.06 -11.99
C VAL A 911 1.36 -20.20 -12.10
N ARG A 912 0.74 -19.60 -13.12
CA ARG A 912 -0.70 -19.73 -13.38
C ARG A 912 -1.08 -21.21 -13.59
N ARG A 913 -0.37 -21.90 -14.47
CA ARG A 913 -0.66 -23.30 -14.81
C ARG A 913 -0.47 -24.23 -13.61
N ALA A 914 0.53 -23.98 -12.78
CA ALA A 914 0.74 -24.74 -11.56
C ALA A 914 -0.38 -24.54 -10.53
N ARG A 915 -0.95 -23.33 -10.42
CA ARG A 915 -2.14 -23.07 -9.58
C ARG A 915 -3.39 -23.75 -10.13
N GLU A 916 -3.62 -23.69 -11.44
CA GLU A 916 -4.73 -24.40 -12.11
C GLU A 916 -4.70 -25.92 -11.86
N LEU A 917 -3.50 -26.48 -11.75
CA LEU A 917 -3.29 -27.90 -11.51
C LEU A 917 -3.19 -28.29 -10.01
N GLY A 918 -3.33 -27.32 -9.09
CA GLY A 918 -3.24 -27.56 -7.64
C GLY A 918 -1.83 -27.98 -7.16
N LEU A 919 -0.77 -27.58 -7.87
CA LEU A 919 0.62 -27.94 -7.56
C LEU A 919 1.34 -26.91 -6.68
N LEU A 920 0.71 -25.75 -6.45
CA LEU A 920 1.19 -24.61 -5.63
C LEU A 920 0.21 -24.30 -4.52
#